data_cd8278f50dec94624d40d15d8f61581d
#
_entry.id   cd8278f50dec94624d40d15d8f61581d
#
_cell.length_a   1.000
_cell.length_b   1.000
_cell.length_c   1.000
_cell.angle_alpha   90.00
_cell.angle_beta   90.00
_cell.angle_gamma   90.00
#
_symmetry.space_group_name_H-M   'P 1'
#
loop_
_entity.id
_entity.type
_entity.pdbx_description
1 polymer ?
#
loop_
_entity_poly.entity_id
_entity_poly.type
_entity_poly.pdbx_seq_one_letter_code
_entity_poly.pdbx_strand_id
1 'polypeptide(L)'
;MSKEGLIFRNEEVKRKAALLQNAEKVLKSEFIGIDEVIDGIITNLRPWYLYPELQDKPLVMTLVGLTGTGKTSVVQRLSELIEVKDNLAYFNFAEIGEMKSWEIEDTFEENIDNGVSNKIFVYDEFQYAATVDPDNGGEKDNKTGLKPFWELMDSGILHRRVSIYEIGCVKRLLDYAFRVNNRCRVVLENGQWKNGEECLSFFNPYDRDRLEQVFNVYRIKSVESEDDSNEKRQLPTPQNEPHPVYNEELGVVSYDSGDTDIFIKNAYISKIQGLYERINGPIDIMDFREMLLKMDFYALIDFIQNIVKNSEKGYDMNFSKSVIFVLMNLDEAYEMSFNVNPDMLPDQFHKITKKLTIVDIKGALKKRFRNEQIGRLGNLFMIYPSFSEESFKKIIGLLLSKYAKTVKDKWGIDIEFDESIRDIIYKDSVFPTHGTRPIISSVHEIIKTKLPLVVDNLGENNVESVDKLVYSYVGENVKVVSYCEGKIVGETEIKQNLRIDNHRTIEDKEQQALIAVHESGHFVMYAKLHGKMPEKVCSTTVQKETGGFMLKDDDDFDKIYSREDCLNDIKVTLGGYVAEKLAFGENRRTSGAESDLRKATVAASAMIRNYGLGTRPEVTTYMLSEQSNPGGLLVNDDARNATNQEIRNIISACIEEVERTLNDVDWRKMWKAASQYLSENTTIPKHKMEEFYSLVPDNKKVDSDEFFYRNALNNL
;
A
#
# COMPACT_ATOMS: atom_id res chain seq x y z
N MET A 1 23.22 -10.52 36.19
CA MET A 1 23.88 -10.91 34.92
C MET A 1 25.35 -11.14 35.16
N SER A 2 25.87 -12.28 34.69
CA SER A 2 27.32 -12.56 34.78
C SER A 2 28.11 -11.63 33.84
N LYS A 3 29.41 -11.39 34.13
CA LYS A 3 30.27 -10.61 33.21
C LYS A 3 30.34 -11.22 31.81
N GLU A 4 30.25 -12.54 31.68
CA GLU A 4 30.19 -13.27 30.38
C GLU A 4 28.91 -12.97 29.60
N GLY A 5 27.76 -12.90 30.25
CA GLY A 5 26.50 -12.53 29.61
C GLY A 5 26.48 -11.08 29.08
N LEU A 6 27.18 -10.16 29.74
CA LEU A 6 27.35 -8.80 29.27
C LEU A 6 28.29 -8.71 28.05
N ILE A 7 29.34 -9.54 27.99
CA ILE A 7 30.27 -9.59 26.85
C ILE A 7 29.56 -10.17 25.60
N PHE A 8 28.87 -11.29 25.78
CA PHE A 8 28.11 -11.92 24.69
C PHE A 8 27.03 -10.98 24.10
N ARG A 9 26.28 -10.31 24.98
CA ARG A 9 25.29 -9.31 24.56
C ARG A 9 25.92 -8.14 23.80
N ASN A 10 27.13 -7.71 24.17
CA ASN A 10 27.84 -6.63 23.51
C ASN A 10 28.28 -7.03 22.09
N GLU A 11 28.67 -8.29 21.86
CA GLU A 11 29.02 -8.82 20.55
C GLU A 11 27.80 -8.97 19.64
N GLU A 12 26.69 -9.48 20.17
CA GLU A 12 25.44 -9.59 19.43
C GLU A 12 24.90 -8.22 18.98
N VAL A 13 24.90 -7.25 19.89
CA VAL A 13 24.50 -5.86 19.58
C VAL A 13 25.39 -5.26 18.51
N LYS A 14 26.71 -5.49 18.55
CA LYS A 14 27.64 -5.05 17.51
C LYS A 14 27.35 -5.71 16.17
N ARG A 15 27.07 -7.03 16.14
CA ARG A 15 26.70 -7.76 14.93
C ARG A 15 25.41 -7.17 14.32
N LYS A 16 24.36 -7.02 15.13
CA LYS A 16 23.10 -6.43 14.70
C LYS A 16 23.28 -5.00 14.18
N ALA A 17 24.08 -4.18 14.85
CA ALA A 17 24.37 -2.82 14.38
C ALA A 17 25.09 -2.80 13.03
N ALA A 18 26.03 -3.72 12.81
CA ALA A 18 26.72 -3.87 11.52
C ALA A 18 25.77 -4.35 10.41
N LEU A 19 24.88 -5.31 10.69
CA LEU A 19 23.84 -5.75 9.75
C LEU A 19 22.93 -4.60 9.34
N LEU A 20 22.48 -3.78 10.30
CA LEU A 20 21.62 -2.64 10.02
C LEU A 20 22.33 -1.57 9.17
N GLN A 21 23.61 -1.31 9.44
CA GLN A 21 24.40 -0.39 8.63
C GLN A 21 24.63 -0.92 7.21
N ASN A 22 24.85 -2.22 7.06
CA ASN A 22 24.96 -2.86 5.75
C ASN A 22 23.63 -2.80 5.01
N ALA A 23 22.51 -3.08 5.70
CA ALA A 23 21.16 -3.01 5.15
C ALA A 23 20.85 -1.61 4.58
N GLU A 24 21.21 -0.55 5.31
CA GLU A 24 21.05 0.83 4.85
C GLU A 24 21.75 1.07 3.51
N LYS A 25 23.05 0.66 3.41
CA LYS A 25 23.84 0.83 2.17
C LYS A 25 23.25 0.05 0.99
N VAL A 26 22.87 -1.21 1.24
CA VAL A 26 22.31 -2.07 0.20
C VAL A 26 20.96 -1.52 -0.27
N LEU A 27 20.07 -1.14 0.65
CA LEU A 27 18.77 -0.58 0.31
C LEU A 27 18.89 0.70 -0.51
N LYS A 28 19.79 1.63 -0.16
CA LYS A 28 20.03 2.86 -0.94
C LYS A 28 20.58 2.57 -2.34
N SER A 29 21.32 1.47 -2.52
CA SER A 29 21.81 1.06 -3.84
C SER A 29 20.75 0.36 -4.70
N GLU A 30 19.80 -0.35 -4.08
CA GLU A 30 18.74 -1.10 -4.76
C GLU A 30 17.48 -0.26 -5.01
N PHE A 31 17.18 0.71 -4.12
CA PHE A 31 15.97 1.54 -4.14
C PHE A 31 16.32 3.01 -4.33
N ILE A 32 16.35 3.44 -5.57
CA ILE A 32 16.79 4.79 -5.97
C ILE A 32 15.73 5.84 -5.63
N GLY A 33 16.17 7.01 -5.15
CA GLY A 33 15.34 8.21 -4.96
C GLY A 33 14.50 8.24 -3.70
N ILE A 34 14.73 7.31 -2.75
CA ILE A 34 14.05 7.22 -1.45
C ILE A 34 15.03 7.14 -0.27
N ASP A 35 16.23 7.71 -0.42
CA ASP A 35 17.28 7.64 0.60
C ASP A 35 16.82 8.18 1.96
N GLU A 36 16.12 9.34 1.98
CA GLU A 36 15.59 9.96 3.20
C GLU A 36 14.57 9.05 3.92
N VAL A 37 13.77 8.32 3.14
CA VAL A 37 12.81 7.33 3.68
C VAL A 37 13.54 6.14 4.30
N ILE A 38 14.56 5.62 3.62
CA ILE A 38 15.40 4.52 4.13
C ILE A 38 16.08 4.95 5.43
N ASP A 39 16.68 6.16 5.48
CA ASP A 39 17.29 6.71 6.69
C ASP A 39 16.29 6.80 7.84
N GLY A 40 15.08 7.26 7.55
CA GLY A 40 13.99 7.34 8.51
C GLY A 40 13.61 5.96 9.06
N ILE A 41 13.45 4.96 8.20
CA ILE A 41 13.12 3.58 8.59
C ILE A 41 14.24 3.01 9.47
N ILE A 42 15.49 3.07 9.02
CA ILE A 42 16.65 2.52 9.73
C ILE A 42 16.85 3.18 11.09
N THR A 43 16.73 4.51 11.15
CA THR A 43 16.89 5.28 12.40
C THR A 43 15.86 4.88 13.44
N ASN A 44 14.58 4.78 13.04
CA ASN A 44 13.49 4.44 13.96
C ASN A 44 13.45 2.96 14.32
N LEU A 45 13.90 2.07 13.42
CA LEU A 45 13.95 0.63 13.67
C LEU A 45 15.10 0.23 14.61
N ARG A 46 16.19 1.01 14.63
CA ARG A 46 17.42 0.69 15.36
C ARG A 46 17.21 0.38 16.85
N PRO A 47 16.43 1.17 17.65
CA PRO A 47 16.21 0.86 19.06
C PRO A 47 15.53 -0.50 19.26
N TRP A 48 14.50 -0.80 18.47
CA TRP A 48 13.80 -2.08 18.52
C TRP A 48 14.71 -3.25 18.15
N TYR A 49 15.48 -3.11 17.07
CA TYR A 49 16.31 -4.21 16.57
C TYR A 49 17.46 -4.55 17.51
N LEU A 50 18.05 -3.54 18.17
CA LEU A 50 19.17 -3.71 19.09
C LEU A 50 18.71 -4.08 20.51
N TYR A 51 17.60 -3.52 20.98
CA TYR A 51 17.13 -3.62 22.36
C TYR A 51 15.60 -3.81 22.43
N PRO A 52 15.04 -4.90 21.88
CA PRO A 52 13.60 -5.11 21.84
C PRO A 52 12.97 -5.19 23.24
N GLU A 53 13.75 -5.58 24.25
CA GLU A 53 13.30 -5.68 25.63
C GLU A 53 12.95 -4.34 26.27
N LEU A 54 13.43 -3.22 25.73
CA LEU A 54 13.13 -1.88 26.23
C LEU A 54 11.81 -1.32 25.67
N GLN A 55 11.14 -2.08 24.82
CA GLN A 55 9.92 -1.63 24.19
C GLN A 55 8.69 -2.02 25.03
N ASP A 56 7.83 -1.04 25.32
CA ASP A 56 6.61 -1.23 26.11
C ASP A 56 5.36 -1.45 25.25
N LYS A 57 5.40 -1.00 23.99
CA LYS A 57 4.32 -1.14 23.00
C LYS A 57 4.87 -1.28 21.60
N PRO A 58 4.09 -1.80 20.62
CA PRO A 58 4.57 -1.97 19.25
C PRO A 58 5.10 -0.68 18.64
N LEU A 59 6.18 -0.81 17.87
CA LEU A 59 6.69 0.29 17.05
C LEU A 59 5.86 0.35 15.76
N VAL A 60 5.01 1.37 15.62
CA VAL A 60 4.20 1.56 14.40
C VAL A 60 4.91 2.54 13.48
N MET A 61 5.21 2.11 12.27
CA MET A 61 5.76 2.94 11.19
C MET A 61 4.83 2.93 9.99
N THR A 62 4.33 4.10 9.60
CA THR A 62 3.41 4.25 8.49
C THR A 62 4.13 4.74 7.24
N LEU A 63 4.15 3.92 6.19
CA LEU A 63 4.76 4.20 4.90
C LEU A 63 3.68 4.64 3.92
N VAL A 64 3.71 5.90 3.51
CA VAL A 64 2.72 6.50 2.63
C VAL A 64 3.35 6.88 1.31
N GLY A 65 2.72 6.53 0.21
CA GLY A 65 3.24 6.87 -1.12
C GLY A 65 2.34 6.39 -2.25
N LEU A 66 2.65 6.83 -3.46
CA LEU A 66 1.96 6.38 -4.66
C LEU A 66 2.17 4.87 -4.90
N THR A 67 1.29 4.28 -5.69
CA THR A 67 1.43 2.88 -6.12
C THR A 67 2.74 2.68 -6.90
N GLY A 68 3.47 1.59 -6.61
CA GLY A 68 4.71 1.26 -7.32
C GLY A 68 5.95 2.03 -6.88
N THR A 69 5.94 2.69 -5.70
CA THR A 69 7.12 3.36 -5.13
C THR A 69 8.04 2.45 -4.33
N GLY A 70 7.74 1.15 -4.23
CA GLY A 70 8.61 0.15 -3.60
C GLY A 70 8.38 -0.06 -2.11
N LYS A 71 7.31 0.44 -1.50
CA LYS A 71 7.01 0.32 -0.07
C LYS A 71 7.14 -1.10 0.47
N THR A 72 6.38 -2.03 -0.11
CA THR A 72 6.38 -3.45 0.29
C THR A 72 7.74 -4.10 0.06
N SER A 73 8.37 -3.82 -1.09
CA SER A 73 9.67 -4.38 -1.45
C SER A 73 10.79 -3.95 -0.51
N VAL A 74 10.78 -2.69 -0.04
CA VAL A 74 11.76 -2.18 0.94
C VAL A 74 11.64 -2.93 2.25
N VAL A 75 10.42 -3.14 2.79
CA VAL A 75 10.22 -3.86 4.05
C VAL A 75 10.63 -5.32 3.94
N GLN A 76 10.25 -6.00 2.83
CA GLN A 76 10.67 -7.38 2.57
C GLN A 76 12.19 -7.50 2.47
N ARG A 77 12.83 -6.62 1.69
CA ARG A 77 14.28 -6.64 1.50
C ARG A 77 15.04 -6.31 2.79
N LEU A 78 14.53 -5.34 3.56
CA LEU A 78 15.07 -5.01 4.88
C LEU A 78 15.06 -6.23 5.80
N SER A 79 13.92 -6.93 5.89
CA SER A 79 13.79 -8.12 6.75
C SER A 79 14.77 -9.25 6.39
N GLU A 80 15.07 -9.39 5.09
CA GLU A 80 16.11 -10.33 4.62
C GLU A 80 17.51 -9.90 5.08
N LEU A 81 17.85 -8.61 4.88
CA LEU A 81 19.18 -8.07 5.17
C LEU A 81 19.52 -8.06 6.66
N ILE A 82 18.52 -7.91 7.52
CA ILE A 82 18.72 -7.95 8.98
C ILE A 82 18.40 -9.33 9.60
N GLU A 83 18.23 -10.37 8.78
CA GLU A 83 18.05 -11.78 9.18
C GLU A 83 16.81 -12.02 10.07
N VAL A 84 15.69 -11.33 9.77
CA VAL A 84 14.41 -11.49 10.52
C VAL A 84 13.24 -11.87 9.61
N LYS A 85 13.52 -12.41 8.43
CA LYS A 85 12.51 -12.77 7.43
C LYS A 85 11.49 -13.78 7.98
N ASP A 86 11.94 -14.75 8.79
CA ASP A 86 11.08 -15.79 9.38
C ASP A 86 10.13 -15.21 10.46
N ASN A 87 10.41 -14.01 10.93
CA ASN A 87 9.57 -13.31 11.91
C ASN A 87 8.55 -12.37 11.26
N LEU A 88 8.41 -12.39 9.93
CA LEU A 88 7.53 -11.48 9.21
C LEU A 88 6.16 -12.11 9.01
N ALA A 89 5.12 -11.44 9.49
CA ALA A 89 3.72 -11.77 9.25
C ALA A 89 3.07 -10.70 8.34
N TYR A 90 2.51 -11.12 7.22
CA TYR A 90 1.98 -10.24 6.20
C TYR A 90 0.46 -10.29 6.13
N PHE A 91 -0.19 -9.13 6.14
CA PHE A 91 -1.64 -8.99 6.02
C PHE A 91 -1.98 -8.03 4.87
N ASN A 92 -2.72 -8.52 3.88
CA ASN A 92 -3.22 -7.73 2.77
C ASN A 92 -4.66 -7.29 3.03
N PHE A 93 -4.86 -6.01 3.30
CA PHE A 93 -6.19 -5.46 3.65
C PHE A 93 -7.18 -5.40 2.48
N ALA A 94 -6.71 -5.56 1.24
CA ALA A 94 -7.60 -5.74 0.10
C ALA A 94 -8.34 -7.08 0.16
N GLU A 95 -7.76 -8.10 0.81
CA GLU A 95 -8.29 -9.46 0.93
C GLU A 95 -8.98 -9.72 2.29
N ILE A 96 -8.49 -9.07 3.36
CA ILE A 96 -8.98 -9.27 4.74
C ILE A 96 -10.42 -8.76 4.93
N GLY A 97 -10.94 -7.92 4.05
CA GLY A 97 -12.23 -7.23 4.24
C GLY A 97 -13.45 -8.13 4.51
N GLU A 98 -13.36 -9.42 4.21
CA GLU A 98 -14.41 -10.44 4.41
C GLU A 98 -14.15 -11.34 5.62
N MET A 99 -12.97 -11.31 6.24
CA MET A 99 -12.61 -12.17 7.37
C MET A 99 -13.34 -11.75 8.65
N LYS A 100 -13.72 -12.73 9.45
CA LYS A 100 -14.31 -12.52 10.78
C LYS A 100 -13.20 -12.27 11.80
N SER A 101 -13.54 -11.55 12.89
CA SER A 101 -12.59 -11.22 13.96
C SER A 101 -11.84 -12.44 14.50
N TRP A 102 -12.52 -13.57 14.69
CA TRP A 102 -11.92 -14.78 15.22
C TRP A 102 -10.91 -15.44 14.26
N GLU A 103 -11.12 -15.36 12.94
CA GLU A 103 -10.17 -15.85 11.93
C GLU A 103 -8.87 -15.04 11.95
N ILE A 104 -9.00 -13.73 12.15
CA ILE A 104 -7.86 -12.81 12.29
C ILE A 104 -7.12 -13.10 13.61
N GLU A 105 -7.86 -13.29 14.70
CA GLU A 105 -7.28 -13.64 16.01
C GLU A 105 -6.54 -14.99 15.97
N ASP A 106 -7.05 -15.99 15.24
CA ASP A 106 -6.37 -17.28 15.01
C ASP A 106 -5.03 -17.07 14.30
N THR A 107 -5.00 -16.22 13.25
CA THR A 107 -3.76 -15.91 12.54
C THR A 107 -2.74 -15.23 13.45
N PHE A 108 -3.18 -14.36 14.36
CA PHE A 108 -2.27 -13.76 15.36
C PHE A 108 -1.76 -14.82 16.36
N GLU A 109 -2.61 -15.73 16.81
CA GLU A 109 -2.21 -16.80 17.76
C GLU A 109 -1.12 -17.70 17.19
N GLU A 110 -1.21 -18.05 15.90
CA GLU A 110 -0.18 -18.82 15.18
C GLU A 110 1.19 -18.12 15.12
N ASN A 111 1.21 -16.80 15.32
CA ASN A 111 2.42 -15.99 15.31
C ASN A 111 3.01 -15.71 16.70
N ILE A 112 2.47 -16.33 17.77
CA ILE A 112 3.00 -16.18 19.14
C ILE A 112 4.03 -17.29 19.44
N ASP A 113 5.21 -16.87 19.87
CA ASP A 113 6.26 -17.74 20.39
C ASP A 113 6.38 -17.54 21.90
N ASN A 114 6.14 -18.58 22.70
CA ASN A 114 6.31 -18.55 24.17
C ASN A 114 5.60 -17.38 24.88
N GLY A 115 4.42 -16.98 24.41
CA GLY A 115 3.56 -15.97 25.03
C GLY A 115 3.95 -14.51 24.74
N VAL A 116 5.11 -14.25 24.13
CA VAL A 116 5.55 -12.91 23.69
C VAL A 116 6.13 -13.00 22.29
N SER A 117 5.69 -12.12 21.39
CA SER A 117 6.19 -12.10 20.03
C SER A 117 6.99 -10.83 19.71
N ASN A 118 8.16 -11.02 19.08
CA ASN A 118 9.00 -9.97 18.51
C ASN A 118 8.83 -9.95 16.97
N LYS A 119 7.63 -10.19 16.45
CA LYS A 119 7.33 -10.28 15.03
C LYS A 119 7.37 -8.93 14.34
N ILE A 120 7.56 -8.96 13.03
CA ILE A 120 7.34 -7.81 12.15
C ILE A 120 6.00 -8.04 11.44
N PHE A 121 5.04 -7.20 11.71
CA PHE A 121 3.75 -7.21 11.02
C PHE A 121 3.79 -6.22 9.86
N VAL A 122 3.34 -6.65 8.69
CA VAL A 122 3.18 -5.82 7.50
C VAL A 122 1.70 -5.73 7.17
N TYR A 123 1.12 -4.55 7.33
CA TYR A 123 -0.26 -4.22 6.99
C TYR A 123 -0.26 -3.52 5.64
N ASP A 124 -0.37 -4.30 4.56
CA ASP A 124 -0.35 -3.76 3.20
C ASP A 124 -1.74 -3.38 2.71
N GLU A 125 -1.79 -2.39 1.81
CA GLU A 125 -3.02 -1.83 1.25
C GLU A 125 -4.00 -1.35 2.36
N PHE A 126 -3.45 -0.78 3.45
CA PHE A 126 -4.22 -0.44 4.65
C PHE A 126 -5.30 0.62 4.43
N GLN A 127 -5.28 1.36 3.31
CA GLN A 127 -6.37 2.26 2.93
C GLN A 127 -7.72 1.53 2.77
N TYR A 128 -7.73 0.20 2.54
CA TYR A 128 -8.95 -0.60 2.50
C TYR A 128 -9.56 -0.88 3.90
N ALA A 129 -8.82 -0.61 4.98
CA ALA A 129 -9.34 -0.61 6.35
C ALA A 129 -10.19 0.64 6.67
N ALA A 130 -10.52 1.45 5.68
CA ALA A 130 -11.29 2.69 5.83
C ALA A 130 -12.62 2.45 6.55
N THR A 131 -12.91 3.31 7.55
CA THR A 131 -14.12 3.28 8.37
C THR A 131 -15.06 4.45 8.09
N VAL A 132 -14.60 5.39 7.26
CA VAL A 132 -15.39 6.53 6.78
C VAL A 132 -15.53 6.39 5.27
N ASP A 133 -16.70 6.72 4.74
CA ASP A 133 -16.94 6.76 3.31
C ASP A 133 -16.39 8.10 2.75
N PRO A 134 -15.44 8.07 1.82
CA PRO A 134 -14.84 9.30 1.30
C PRO A 134 -15.82 10.18 0.52
N ASP A 135 -16.91 9.61 -0.04
CA ASP A 135 -17.83 10.35 -0.91
C ASP A 135 -18.92 11.11 -0.14
N ASN A 136 -19.41 10.53 0.96
CA ASN A 136 -20.51 11.11 1.75
C ASN A 136 -20.12 11.45 3.19
N GLY A 137 -18.90 11.12 3.64
CA GLY A 137 -18.42 11.35 5.01
C GLY A 137 -19.14 10.50 6.07
N GLY A 138 -20.03 9.58 5.66
CA GLY A 138 -20.77 8.70 6.55
C GLY A 138 -19.89 7.58 7.11
N GLU A 139 -20.30 7.01 8.23
CA GLU A 139 -19.65 5.83 8.78
C GLU A 139 -19.95 4.62 7.89
N LYS A 140 -18.90 3.92 7.45
CA LYS A 140 -19.06 2.60 6.83
C LYS A 140 -19.54 1.62 7.88
N ASP A 141 -20.49 0.77 7.53
CA ASP A 141 -20.95 -0.33 8.38
C ASP A 141 -19.77 -1.12 8.93
N ASN A 142 -19.82 -1.31 10.22
CA ASN A 142 -18.72 -1.67 11.10
C ASN A 142 -18.02 -2.93 10.65
N LYS A 143 -16.81 -2.81 10.13
CA LYS A 143 -15.89 -3.94 9.95
C LYS A 143 -15.36 -4.37 11.32
N THR A 144 -16.20 -5.02 12.13
CA THR A 144 -15.84 -5.55 13.46
C THR A 144 -14.61 -6.46 13.40
N GLY A 145 -14.38 -7.13 12.27
CA GLY A 145 -13.20 -7.93 12.01
C GLY A 145 -11.87 -7.19 12.11
N LEU A 146 -11.84 -5.88 11.86
CA LEU A 146 -10.57 -5.10 11.89
C LEU A 146 -10.16 -4.63 13.30
N LYS A 147 -10.99 -4.85 14.31
CA LYS A 147 -10.72 -4.43 15.69
C LYS A 147 -9.37 -4.94 16.24
N PRO A 148 -8.97 -6.22 16.04
CA PRO A 148 -7.69 -6.73 16.53
C PRO A 148 -6.48 -5.94 16.02
N PHE A 149 -6.48 -5.52 14.74
CA PHE A 149 -5.39 -4.73 14.17
C PHE A 149 -5.22 -3.37 14.85
N TRP A 150 -6.34 -2.69 15.16
CA TRP A 150 -6.33 -1.40 15.84
C TRP A 150 -5.89 -1.53 17.31
N GLU A 151 -6.31 -2.59 18.00
CA GLU A 151 -5.89 -2.88 19.37
C GLU A 151 -4.40 -3.21 19.44
N LEU A 152 -3.90 -3.97 18.46
CA LEU A 152 -2.49 -4.30 18.37
C LEU A 152 -1.61 -3.04 18.21
N MET A 153 -2.00 -2.11 17.34
CA MET A 153 -1.28 -0.84 17.16
C MET A 153 -1.28 0.04 18.40
N ASP A 154 -2.31 -0.05 19.23
CA ASP A 154 -2.46 0.80 20.41
C ASP A 154 -1.65 0.31 21.61
N SER A 155 -1.88 -0.93 22.03
CA SER A 155 -1.28 -1.53 23.23
C SER A 155 -0.30 -2.67 22.95
N GLY A 156 -0.42 -3.32 21.80
CA GLY A 156 0.30 -4.57 21.51
C GLY A 156 -0.27 -5.77 22.25
N ILE A 157 -1.40 -5.62 22.94
CA ILE A 157 -2.05 -6.69 23.70
C ILE A 157 -3.42 -6.94 23.08
N LEU A 158 -3.66 -8.19 22.66
CA LEU A 158 -4.95 -8.63 22.18
C LEU A 158 -5.57 -9.56 23.22
N HIS A 159 -6.75 -9.18 23.72
CA HIS A 159 -7.50 -10.03 24.64
C HIS A 159 -8.39 -10.98 23.85
N ARG A 160 -8.07 -12.28 23.89
CA ARG A 160 -8.82 -13.31 23.22
C ARG A 160 -9.71 -14.08 24.20
N ARG A 161 -10.96 -14.31 23.80
CA ARG A 161 -11.87 -15.19 24.51
C ARG A 161 -11.76 -16.60 23.92
N VAL A 162 -11.63 -17.59 24.80
CA VAL A 162 -11.66 -18.98 24.37
C VAL A 162 -13.04 -19.33 23.81
N SER A 163 -13.08 -20.16 22.78
CA SER A 163 -14.32 -20.57 22.14
C SER A 163 -15.30 -21.20 23.15
N ILE A 164 -16.54 -20.72 23.11
CA ILE A 164 -17.64 -21.28 23.93
C ILE A 164 -17.79 -22.80 23.68
N TYR A 165 -17.48 -23.24 22.44
CA TYR A 165 -17.55 -24.66 22.07
C TYR A 165 -16.47 -25.50 22.80
N GLU A 166 -15.22 -25.04 22.81
CA GLU A 166 -14.10 -25.72 23.49
C GLU A 166 -14.36 -25.81 24.99
N ILE A 167 -14.71 -24.69 25.62
CA ILE A 167 -15.10 -24.64 27.04
C ILE A 167 -16.31 -25.57 27.31
N GLY A 168 -17.31 -25.52 26.41
CA GLY A 168 -18.51 -26.33 26.50
C GLY A 168 -18.25 -27.84 26.47
N CYS A 169 -17.25 -28.31 25.71
CA CYS A 169 -16.84 -29.69 25.68
C CYS A 169 -16.29 -30.15 27.05
N VAL A 170 -15.40 -29.32 27.62
CA VAL A 170 -14.81 -29.65 28.94
C VAL A 170 -15.84 -29.51 30.09
N LYS A 171 -16.78 -28.56 30.00
CA LYS A 171 -17.90 -28.46 30.95
C LYS A 171 -18.77 -29.71 30.92
N ARG A 172 -19.10 -30.24 29.72
CA ARG A 172 -19.86 -31.49 29.61
C ARG A 172 -19.13 -32.69 30.24
N LEU A 173 -17.81 -32.76 30.06
CA LEU A 173 -16.99 -33.75 30.74
C LEU A 173 -17.14 -33.65 32.28
N LEU A 174 -17.04 -32.45 32.84
CA LEU A 174 -17.24 -32.21 34.27
C LEU A 174 -18.64 -32.62 34.73
N ASP A 175 -19.68 -32.28 33.97
CA ASP A 175 -21.06 -32.69 34.26
C ASP A 175 -21.22 -34.21 34.28
N TYR A 176 -20.59 -34.91 33.34
CA TYR A 176 -20.57 -36.36 33.34
C TYR A 176 -19.80 -36.95 34.56
N ALA A 177 -18.65 -36.38 34.88
CA ALA A 177 -17.87 -36.82 36.04
C ALA A 177 -18.64 -36.64 37.36
N PHE A 178 -19.29 -35.48 37.55
CA PHE A 178 -20.17 -35.26 38.71
C PHE A 178 -21.38 -36.19 38.74
N ARG A 179 -22.00 -36.44 37.59
CA ARG A 179 -23.14 -37.36 37.49
C ARG A 179 -22.76 -38.78 37.91
N VAL A 180 -21.57 -39.25 37.50
CA VAL A 180 -21.06 -40.58 37.92
C VAL A 180 -20.76 -40.56 39.40
N ASN A 181 -19.99 -39.60 39.90
CA ASN A 181 -19.59 -39.55 41.30
C ASN A 181 -20.77 -39.42 42.30
N ASN A 182 -21.86 -38.76 41.88
CA ASN A 182 -23.08 -38.60 42.67
C ASN A 182 -23.87 -39.92 42.83
N ARG A 183 -23.75 -40.84 41.85
CA ARG A 183 -24.41 -42.16 41.90
C ARG A 183 -23.56 -43.24 42.56
N CYS A 184 -22.27 -43.18 42.29
CA CYS A 184 -21.28 -44.10 42.81
C CYS A 184 -19.96 -43.34 42.97
N ARG A 185 -19.42 -43.29 44.19
CA ARG A 185 -18.18 -42.58 44.46
C ARG A 185 -17.05 -43.12 43.59
N VAL A 186 -16.49 -42.26 42.72
CA VAL A 186 -15.39 -42.61 41.83
C VAL A 186 -14.10 -42.79 42.64
N VAL A 187 -13.42 -43.93 42.44
CA VAL A 187 -12.14 -44.25 43.08
C VAL A 187 -11.06 -44.29 42.01
N LEU A 188 -10.16 -43.31 42.06
CA LEU A 188 -8.98 -43.24 41.19
C LEU A 188 -7.74 -43.70 41.98
N GLU A 189 -6.96 -44.61 41.40
CA GLU A 189 -5.64 -45.01 41.87
C GLU A 189 -4.63 -44.91 40.73
N ASN A 190 -3.60 -44.11 40.88
CA ASN A 190 -2.65 -43.81 39.83
C ASN A 190 -3.32 -43.35 38.53
N GLY A 191 -4.35 -42.50 38.64
CA GLY A 191 -5.12 -41.96 37.52
C GLY A 191 -6.11 -42.94 36.87
N GLN A 192 -6.17 -44.22 37.29
CA GLN A 192 -7.06 -45.26 36.75
C GLN A 192 -8.37 -45.36 37.53
N TRP A 193 -9.49 -45.53 36.83
CA TRP A 193 -10.81 -45.70 37.44
C TRP A 193 -11.03 -47.14 37.89
N LYS A 194 -10.76 -47.47 39.16
CA LYS A 194 -10.77 -48.84 39.68
C LYS A 194 -12.16 -49.46 39.83
N ASN A 195 -13.16 -48.69 40.22
CA ASN A 195 -14.53 -49.15 40.39
C ASN A 195 -15.46 -48.78 39.26
N GLY A 196 -14.93 -48.61 38.03
CA GLY A 196 -15.67 -48.11 36.87
C GLY A 196 -16.85 -48.99 36.48
N GLU A 197 -16.70 -50.34 36.46
CA GLU A 197 -17.80 -51.24 36.11
C GLU A 197 -18.94 -51.22 37.17
N GLU A 198 -18.59 -51.14 38.44
CA GLU A 198 -19.56 -50.98 39.49
C GLU A 198 -20.35 -49.68 39.32
N CYS A 199 -19.66 -48.56 39.12
CA CYS A 199 -20.29 -47.24 38.92
C CYS A 199 -21.16 -47.20 37.67
N LEU A 200 -20.74 -47.78 36.56
CA LEU A 200 -21.49 -47.83 35.32
C LEU A 200 -22.74 -48.73 35.42
N SER A 201 -22.76 -49.69 36.32
CA SER A 201 -23.94 -50.57 36.54
C SER A 201 -25.18 -49.77 36.97
N PHE A 202 -25.02 -48.60 37.57
CA PHE A 202 -26.11 -47.72 38.00
C PHE A 202 -26.73 -46.89 36.85
N PHE A 203 -26.22 -47.04 35.60
CA PHE A 203 -26.69 -46.27 34.43
C PHE A 203 -27.38 -47.21 33.43
N ASN A 204 -28.34 -46.65 32.68
CA ASN A 204 -28.95 -47.37 31.57
C ASN A 204 -27.95 -47.57 30.42
N PRO A 205 -28.19 -48.49 29.47
CA PRO A 205 -27.22 -48.78 28.40
C PRO A 205 -26.82 -47.59 27.58
N TYR A 206 -27.72 -46.65 27.30
CA TYR A 206 -27.47 -45.46 26.53
C TYR A 206 -26.55 -44.45 27.26
N ASP A 207 -26.83 -44.19 28.53
CA ASP A 207 -25.97 -43.33 29.35
C ASP A 207 -24.61 -43.98 29.59
N ARG A 208 -24.57 -45.31 29.74
CA ARG A 208 -23.33 -46.06 29.91
C ARG A 208 -22.42 -45.93 28.70
N ASP A 209 -22.95 -46.08 27.49
CA ASP A 209 -22.21 -45.91 26.23
C ASP A 209 -21.60 -44.51 26.13
N ARG A 210 -22.36 -43.46 26.46
CA ARG A 210 -21.87 -42.08 26.50
C ARG A 210 -20.75 -41.85 27.52
N LEU A 211 -20.85 -42.45 28.70
CA LEU A 211 -19.82 -42.31 29.71
C LEU A 211 -18.53 -43.07 29.31
N GLU A 212 -18.65 -44.22 28.64
CA GLU A 212 -17.52 -44.97 28.09
C GLU A 212 -16.84 -44.24 26.90
N GLN A 213 -17.55 -43.33 26.23
CA GLN A 213 -16.94 -42.44 25.21
C GLN A 213 -16.07 -41.34 25.83
N VAL A 214 -16.31 -40.93 27.08
CA VAL A 214 -15.61 -39.84 27.76
C VAL A 214 -14.54 -40.36 28.72
N PHE A 215 -14.81 -41.48 29.41
CA PHE A 215 -13.95 -42.05 30.45
C PHE A 215 -13.42 -43.42 30.08
N ASN A 216 -12.20 -43.71 30.51
CA ASN A 216 -11.61 -45.06 30.43
C ASN A 216 -11.98 -45.87 31.65
N VAL A 217 -12.59 -47.03 31.43
CA VAL A 217 -12.95 -47.97 32.48
C VAL A 217 -11.88 -49.05 32.61
N TYR A 218 -11.24 -49.15 33.76
CA TYR A 218 -10.26 -50.19 34.01
C TYR A 218 -10.96 -51.54 34.11
N ARG A 219 -10.70 -52.47 33.16
CA ARG A 219 -11.18 -53.82 33.16
C ARG A 219 -10.03 -54.78 33.50
N ILE A 220 -10.16 -55.52 34.58
CA ILE A 220 -9.23 -56.60 34.87
C ILE A 220 -9.45 -57.71 33.83
N LYS A 221 -8.46 -57.92 32.95
CA LYS A 221 -8.50 -59.11 32.09
C LYS A 221 -8.44 -60.34 33.01
N SER A 222 -9.55 -61.06 33.15
CA SER A 222 -9.54 -62.36 33.73
C SER A 222 -8.64 -63.23 32.85
N VAL A 223 -7.58 -63.77 33.44
CA VAL A 223 -6.79 -64.82 32.83
C VAL A 223 -7.69 -66.07 32.84
N GLU A 224 -8.43 -66.26 31.73
CA GLU A 224 -9.08 -67.56 31.50
C GLU A 224 -7.96 -68.56 31.21
N SER A 225 -7.93 -69.62 32.04
CA SER A 225 -7.06 -70.74 31.91
C SER A 225 -7.15 -71.36 30.51
N GLU A 226 -5.99 -71.57 29.92
CA GLU A 226 -5.83 -72.39 28.74
C GLU A 226 -6.31 -73.78 29.02
N ASP A 227 -7.39 -74.23 28.33
CA ASP A 227 -7.65 -75.62 28.11
C ASP A 227 -7.85 -75.90 26.60
N ASP A 228 -7.06 -76.88 26.21
CA ASP A 228 -6.85 -77.49 24.92
C ASP A 228 -8.02 -77.52 23.92
N SER A 229 -7.76 -77.10 22.68
CA SER A 229 -7.92 -77.99 21.54
C SER A 229 -7.45 -77.29 20.21
N ASN A 230 -6.55 -77.95 19.55
CA ASN A 230 -6.07 -77.83 18.17
C ASN A 230 -7.01 -77.12 17.22
N GLU A 231 -6.51 -76.07 16.55
CA GLU A 231 -6.48 -75.99 15.07
C GLU A 231 -5.66 -74.83 14.57
N LYS A 232 -4.70 -75.16 13.72
CA LYS A 232 -4.01 -74.42 12.67
C LYS A 232 -3.48 -72.98 12.93
N ARG A 233 -2.17 -72.92 13.12
CA ARG A 233 -1.31 -71.77 12.98
C ARG A 233 -1.50 -71.10 11.61
N GLN A 234 -2.04 -69.91 11.61
CA GLN A 234 -1.71 -68.89 10.63
C GLN A 234 -0.90 -67.82 11.35
N LEU A 235 0.26 -67.48 10.76
CA LEU A 235 1.15 -66.43 11.21
C LEU A 235 0.38 -65.08 11.24
N PRO A 236 0.53 -64.25 12.28
CA PRO A 236 -0.05 -62.92 12.29
C PRO A 236 0.74 -62.04 11.38
N THR A 237 0.10 -61.52 10.34
CA THR A 237 0.51 -60.33 9.63
C THR A 237 0.48 -59.12 10.56
N PRO A 238 1.44 -58.19 10.50
CA PRO A 238 1.44 -57.00 11.35
C PRO A 238 0.38 -56.03 10.83
N GLN A 239 -0.80 -56.11 11.40
CA GLN A 239 -1.88 -55.12 11.24
C GLN A 239 -2.23 -54.59 12.61
N ASN A 240 -1.49 -53.58 13.05
CA ASN A 240 -1.94 -52.66 14.09
C ASN A 240 -1.34 -51.29 13.78
N GLU A 241 -1.75 -50.70 12.63
CA GLU A 241 -1.77 -49.25 12.55
C GLU A 241 -3.02 -48.79 13.33
N PRO A 242 -2.90 -47.82 14.24
CA PRO A 242 -4.04 -47.32 14.98
C PRO A 242 -5.04 -46.73 13.99
N HIS A 243 -6.25 -47.26 13.93
CA HIS A 243 -7.31 -46.70 13.09
C HIS A 243 -7.78 -45.38 13.69
N PRO A 244 -7.88 -44.30 12.87
CA PRO A 244 -8.43 -43.05 13.34
C PRO A 244 -9.91 -43.19 13.64
N VAL A 245 -10.32 -42.91 14.91
CA VAL A 245 -11.72 -42.82 15.31
C VAL A 245 -12.14 -41.37 15.27
N TYR A 246 -13.02 -41.04 14.31
CA TYR A 246 -13.63 -39.72 14.24
C TYR A 246 -14.76 -39.62 15.26
N ASN A 247 -14.67 -38.65 16.17
CA ASN A 247 -15.72 -38.34 17.13
C ASN A 247 -16.50 -37.11 16.63
N GLU A 248 -17.74 -37.31 16.15
CA GLU A 248 -18.60 -36.26 15.60
C GLU A 248 -18.95 -35.17 16.64
N GLU A 249 -19.09 -35.50 17.93
CA GLU A 249 -19.37 -34.50 18.97
C GLU A 249 -18.18 -33.60 19.28
N LEU A 250 -16.97 -34.05 18.98
CA LEU A 250 -15.73 -33.34 19.30
C LEU A 250 -15.02 -32.74 18.11
N GLY A 251 -15.39 -33.14 16.88
CA GLY A 251 -14.73 -32.70 15.64
C GLY A 251 -13.24 -33.08 15.59
N VAL A 252 -12.81 -34.15 16.26
CA VAL A 252 -11.39 -34.53 16.38
C VAL A 252 -11.21 -36.01 15.97
N VAL A 253 -10.15 -36.24 15.18
CA VAL A 253 -9.64 -37.59 14.91
C VAL A 253 -8.75 -38.01 16.06
N SER A 254 -9.17 -39.02 16.85
CA SER A 254 -8.33 -39.64 17.88
C SER A 254 -7.75 -40.95 17.38
N TYR A 255 -6.47 -41.17 17.61
CA TYR A 255 -5.85 -42.47 17.41
C TYR A 255 -5.97 -43.25 18.73
N ASP A 256 -6.66 -44.39 18.69
CA ASP A 256 -6.76 -45.27 19.84
C ASP A 256 -5.44 -46.05 19.98
N SER A 257 -4.45 -45.44 20.60
CA SER A 257 -3.27 -46.17 21.08
C SER A 257 -3.69 -46.89 22.36
N GLY A 258 -3.86 -48.17 22.27
CA GLY A 258 -4.44 -49.07 23.31
C GLY A 258 -3.77 -49.11 24.67
N ASP A 259 -3.17 -48.01 25.13
CA ASP A 259 -2.38 -47.95 26.35
C ASP A 259 -2.54 -46.60 27.07
N THR A 260 -3.77 -46.28 27.51
CA THR A 260 -3.94 -45.13 28.37
C THR A 260 -4.83 -45.44 29.54
N ASP A 261 -4.19 -45.67 30.62
CA ASP A 261 -4.78 -45.97 31.90
C ASP A 261 -5.36 -44.79 32.66
N ILE A 262 -5.40 -43.59 32.04
CA ILE A 262 -5.93 -42.38 32.70
C ILE A 262 -7.48 -42.39 32.62
N PHE A 263 -8.14 -41.96 33.70
CA PHE A 263 -9.60 -41.88 33.84
C PHE A 263 -10.29 -41.19 32.64
N ILE A 264 -9.72 -40.07 32.16
CA ILE A 264 -10.24 -39.27 31.05
C ILE A 264 -9.62 -39.73 29.72
N LYS A 265 -10.42 -39.88 28.67
CA LYS A 265 -9.91 -40.24 27.34
C LYS A 265 -8.99 -39.17 26.72
N ASN A 266 -8.04 -39.60 25.90
CA ASN A 266 -7.00 -38.79 25.30
C ASN A 266 -7.53 -37.57 24.54
N ALA A 267 -8.64 -37.73 23.81
CA ALA A 267 -9.28 -36.65 23.08
C ALA A 267 -9.69 -35.46 23.98
N TYR A 268 -10.11 -35.75 25.22
CA TYR A 268 -10.43 -34.72 26.20
C TYR A 268 -9.18 -34.18 26.91
N ILE A 269 -8.18 -35.04 27.16
CA ILE A 269 -6.90 -34.60 27.74
C ILE A 269 -6.24 -33.54 26.85
N SER A 270 -6.18 -33.79 25.54
CA SER A 270 -5.61 -32.80 24.57
C SER A 270 -6.37 -31.48 24.59
N LYS A 271 -7.70 -31.49 24.73
CA LYS A 271 -8.48 -30.25 24.84
C LYS A 271 -8.24 -29.52 26.17
N ILE A 272 -8.15 -30.25 27.29
CA ILE A 272 -7.84 -29.67 28.60
C ILE A 272 -6.43 -29.08 28.59
N GLN A 273 -5.46 -29.79 27.98
CA GLN A 273 -4.10 -29.31 27.78
C GLN A 273 -4.09 -28.01 26.98
N GLY A 274 -4.77 -27.98 25.84
CA GLY A 274 -4.84 -26.75 25.01
C GLY A 274 -5.43 -25.56 25.78
N LEU A 275 -6.46 -25.77 26.61
CA LEU A 275 -6.97 -24.71 27.48
C LEU A 275 -5.96 -24.30 28.57
N TYR A 276 -5.21 -25.27 29.13
CA TYR A 276 -4.19 -25.02 30.14
C TYR A 276 -3.02 -24.21 29.57
N GLU A 277 -2.51 -24.60 28.39
CA GLU A 277 -1.36 -23.99 27.73
C GLU A 277 -1.59 -22.51 27.41
N ARG A 278 -2.80 -22.15 26.96
CA ARG A 278 -3.17 -20.75 26.66
C ARG A 278 -3.10 -19.83 27.88
N ILE A 279 -3.23 -20.39 29.08
CA ILE A 279 -3.24 -19.62 30.33
C ILE A 279 -1.89 -19.66 31.03
N ASN A 280 -1.25 -20.84 31.02
CA ASN A 280 -0.06 -21.13 31.86
C ASN A 280 1.24 -21.26 31.02
N GLY A 281 1.13 -21.25 29.70
CA GLY A 281 2.25 -21.50 28.76
C GLY A 281 2.36 -22.99 28.38
N PRO A 282 3.19 -23.27 27.34
CA PRO A 282 3.31 -24.60 26.76
C PRO A 282 3.80 -25.64 27.78
N ILE A 283 3.23 -26.82 27.71
CA ILE A 283 3.60 -28.02 28.51
C ILE A 283 3.64 -29.25 27.61
N ASP A 284 4.66 -30.11 27.75
CA ASP A 284 4.69 -31.36 27.03
C ASP A 284 3.48 -32.27 27.44
N ILE A 285 2.91 -32.96 26.46
CA ILE A 285 1.73 -33.83 26.70
C ILE A 285 2.03 -34.95 27.71
N MET A 286 3.25 -35.46 27.75
CA MET A 286 3.65 -36.50 28.69
C MET A 286 3.73 -35.94 30.11
N ASP A 287 4.33 -34.74 30.27
CA ASP A 287 4.41 -34.04 31.56
C ASP A 287 3.01 -33.68 32.08
N PHE A 288 2.13 -33.21 31.17
CA PHE A 288 0.75 -32.89 31.51
C PHE A 288 -0.01 -34.13 31.98
N ARG A 289 0.17 -35.25 31.29
CA ARG A 289 -0.42 -36.53 31.69
C ARG A 289 0.11 -37.05 33.05
N GLU A 290 1.42 -36.96 33.28
CA GLU A 290 2.02 -37.35 34.54
C GLU A 290 1.46 -36.53 35.71
N MET A 291 1.18 -35.24 35.46
CA MET A 291 0.51 -34.39 36.45
C MET A 291 -0.91 -34.85 36.75
N LEU A 292 -1.69 -35.24 35.75
CA LEU A 292 -3.06 -35.76 35.93
C LEU A 292 -3.08 -37.14 36.67
N LEU A 293 -2.10 -38.02 36.38
CA LEU A 293 -1.98 -39.32 36.99
C LEU A 293 -1.77 -39.25 38.53
N LYS A 294 -1.18 -38.17 39.03
CA LYS A 294 -0.91 -37.99 40.48
C LYS A 294 -2.13 -37.45 41.25
N MET A 295 -3.23 -37.12 40.58
CA MET A 295 -4.41 -36.52 41.19
C MET A 295 -5.44 -37.59 41.57
N ASP A 296 -6.08 -37.46 42.75
CA ASP A 296 -7.31 -38.13 43.03
C ASP A 296 -8.51 -37.52 42.29
N PHE A 297 -9.67 -38.12 42.36
CA PHE A 297 -10.85 -37.65 41.64
C PHE A 297 -11.19 -36.19 41.93
N TYR A 298 -11.19 -35.79 43.20
CA TYR A 298 -11.59 -34.45 43.58
C TYR A 298 -10.55 -33.43 43.18
N ALA A 299 -9.27 -33.73 43.33
CA ALA A 299 -8.18 -32.86 42.89
C ALA A 299 -8.19 -32.70 41.36
N LEU A 300 -8.46 -33.79 40.62
CA LEU A 300 -8.57 -33.75 39.16
C LEU A 300 -9.74 -32.87 38.70
N ILE A 301 -10.91 -33.04 39.29
CA ILE A 301 -12.10 -32.24 38.94
C ILE A 301 -11.91 -30.77 39.31
N ASP A 302 -11.36 -30.49 40.48
CA ASP A 302 -11.07 -29.09 40.90
C ASP A 302 -10.03 -28.42 39.97
N PHE A 303 -9.00 -29.16 39.57
CA PHE A 303 -8.01 -28.72 38.62
C PHE A 303 -8.66 -28.33 37.27
N ILE A 304 -9.50 -29.23 36.72
CA ILE A 304 -10.18 -28.97 35.45
C ILE A 304 -11.18 -27.81 35.57
N GLN A 305 -11.90 -27.71 36.69
CA GLN A 305 -12.81 -26.59 36.96
C GLN A 305 -12.05 -25.25 36.99
N ASN A 306 -10.85 -25.22 37.60
CA ASN A 306 -10.02 -24.02 37.63
C ASN A 306 -9.52 -23.61 36.23
N ILE A 307 -9.15 -24.60 35.40
CA ILE A 307 -8.81 -24.33 33.99
C ILE A 307 -10.00 -23.71 33.25
N VAL A 308 -11.19 -24.32 33.35
CA VAL A 308 -12.42 -23.82 32.72
C VAL A 308 -12.74 -22.40 33.18
N LYS A 309 -12.71 -22.15 34.48
CA LYS A 309 -13.00 -20.84 35.07
C LYS A 309 -12.01 -19.74 34.60
N ASN A 310 -10.74 -20.08 34.45
CA ASN A 310 -9.74 -19.18 33.98
C ASN A 310 -9.87 -18.96 32.44
N SER A 311 -10.17 -20.04 31.69
CA SER A 311 -10.43 -19.96 30.25
C SER A 311 -11.64 -19.07 29.91
N GLU A 312 -12.66 -19.01 30.77
CA GLU A 312 -13.82 -18.13 30.61
C GLU A 312 -13.45 -16.65 30.68
N LYS A 313 -12.36 -16.31 31.39
CA LYS A 313 -11.87 -14.91 31.46
C LYS A 313 -11.15 -14.51 30.18
N GLY A 314 -10.74 -15.47 29.35
CA GLY A 314 -9.86 -15.24 28.21
C GLY A 314 -8.39 -15.14 28.61
N TYR A 315 -7.54 -14.86 27.60
CA TYR A 315 -6.10 -14.71 27.79
C TYR A 315 -5.57 -13.56 26.89
N ASP A 316 -4.44 -13.03 27.28
CA ASP A 316 -3.81 -11.93 26.57
C ASP A 316 -2.68 -12.45 25.67
N MET A 317 -2.76 -12.11 24.39
CA MET A 317 -1.67 -12.30 23.44
C MET A 317 -0.81 -11.04 23.43
N ASN A 318 0.46 -11.19 23.77
CA ASN A 318 1.37 -10.05 23.94
C ASN A 318 2.31 -9.89 22.73
N PHE A 319 2.11 -8.82 21.97
CA PHE A 319 2.90 -8.37 20.83
C PHE A 319 3.56 -7.01 21.10
N SER A 320 3.67 -6.57 22.35
CA SER A 320 4.20 -5.25 22.69
C SER A 320 5.61 -5.00 22.15
N LYS A 321 6.37 -6.06 21.90
CA LYS A 321 7.75 -6.00 21.37
C LYS A 321 7.84 -6.19 19.85
N SER A 322 6.74 -6.03 19.15
CA SER A 322 6.68 -6.17 17.68
C SER A 322 6.88 -4.81 16.98
N VAL A 323 7.16 -4.89 15.67
CA VAL A 323 7.13 -3.75 14.75
C VAL A 323 5.96 -3.92 13.81
N ILE A 324 5.23 -2.84 13.53
CA ILE A 324 4.13 -2.82 12.60
C ILE A 324 4.43 -1.82 11.50
N PHE A 325 4.64 -2.31 10.29
CA PHE A 325 4.70 -1.49 9.09
C PHE A 325 3.31 -1.36 8.50
N VAL A 326 2.78 -0.16 8.48
CA VAL A 326 1.49 0.15 7.85
C VAL A 326 1.75 0.78 6.49
N LEU A 327 1.42 0.07 5.41
CA LEU A 327 1.68 0.52 4.05
C LEU A 327 0.38 1.01 3.42
N MET A 328 0.38 2.24 2.92
CA MET A 328 -0.81 2.87 2.35
C MET A 328 -0.53 3.53 1.01
N ASN A 329 -1.50 3.46 0.13
CA ASN A 329 -1.62 4.30 -1.04
C ASN A 329 -2.65 5.40 -0.73
N LEU A 330 -2.20 6.65 -0.65
CA LEU A 330 -3.04 7.82 -0.37
C LEU A 330 -2.95 8.78 -1.55
N ASP A 331 -3.50 8.38 -2.70
CA ASP A 331 -3.49 9.19 -3.91
C ASP A 331 -4.10 10.58 -3.65
N GLU A 332 -5.10 10.67 -2.77
CA GLU A 332 -5.73 11.94 -2.38
C GLU A 332 -4.77 12.92 -1.69
N ALA A 333 -3.73 12.45 -1.00
CA ALA A 333 -2.73 13.32 -0.40
C ALA A 333 -1.85 13.97 -1.48
N TYR A 334 -1.62 13.25 -2.57
CA TYR A 334 -0.82 13.69 -3.70
C TYR A 334 -1.62 14.52 -4.70
N GLU A 335 -2.93 14.31 -4.80
CA GLU A 335 -3.85 15.06 -5.67
C GLU A 335 -4.39 16.32 -4.98
N MET A 336 -4.56 16.32 -3.66
CA MET A 336 -5.21 17.42 -2.91
C MET A 336 -4.46 18.74 -2.98
N SER A 337 -3.15 18.70 -3.15
CA SER A 337 -2.35 19.91 -3.25
C SER A 337 -2.38 20.52 -4.64
N PHE A 338 -2.76 19.74 -5.68
CA PHE A 338 -2.58 20.18 -7.08
C PHE A 338 -3.51 19.41 -8.01
N ASN A 339 -4.02 20.10 -9.05
CA ASN A 339 -4.58 19.45 -10.22
C ASN A 339 -3.45 18.73 -10.97
N VAL A 340 -3.13 17.52 -10.57
CA VAL A 340 -2.03 16.75 -11.15
C VAL A 340 -2.42 16.30 -12.55
N ASN A 341 -1.81 16.95 -13.54
CA ASN A 341 -1.87 16.48 -14.92
C ASN A 341 -0.95 15.25 -15.06
N PRO A 342 -1.42 14.09 -15.56
CA PRO A 342 -0.58 12.91 -15.83
C PRO A 342 0.62 13.19 -16.74
N ASP A 343 0.54 14.23 -17.56
CA ASP A 343 1.60 14.68 -18.47
C ASP A 343 2.60 15.67 -17.82
N MET A 344 2.47 15.93 -16.51
CA MET A 344 3.41 16.75 -15.73
C MET A 344 4.83 16.18 -15.84
N LEU A 345 5.84 17.05 -15.81
CA LEU A 345 7.23 16.59 -15.79
C LEU A 345 7.57 15.89 -14.46
N PRO A 346 8.33 14.78 -14.49
CA PRO A 346 8.70 14.05 -13.28
C PRO A 346 9.32 14.94 -12.20
N ASP A 347 10.22 15.87 -12.57
CA ASP A 347 10.90 16.74 -11.61
C ASP A 347 9.98 17.75 -10.94
N GLN A 348 8.97 18.25 -11.65
CA GLN A 348 7.95 19.12 -11.07
C GLN A 348 7.12 18.36 -10.04
N PHE A 349 6.63 17.19 -10.43
CA PHE A 349 5.83 16.35 -9.53
C PHE A 349 6.66 15.87 -8.33
N HIS A 350 7.95 15.58 -8.53
CA HIS A 350 8.88 15.24 -7.45
C HIS A 350 9.02 16.39 -6.44
N LYS A 351 9.26 17.62 -6.90
CA LYS A 351 9.37 18.81 -6.03
C LYS A 351 8.10 19.04 -5.21
N ILE A 352 6.94 18.88 -5.83
CA ILE A 352 5.64 19.00 -5.17
C ILE A 352 5.48 17.93 -4.09
N THR A 353 5.68 16.66 -4.44
CA THR A 353 5.50 15.55 -3.51
C THR A 353 6.54 15.53 -2.39
N LYS A 354 7.72 16.08 -2.62
CA LYS A 354 8.75 16.25 -1.58
C LYS A 354 8.36 17.27 -0.50
N LYS A 355 7.46 18.21 -0.81
CA LYS A 355 6.95 19.22 0.14
C LYS A 355 5.81 18.68 1.03
N LEU A 356 5.25 17.51 0.72
CA LEU A 356 4.19 16.91 1.52
C LEU A 356 4.63 16.69 2.96
N THR A 357 3.81 17.15 3.88
CA THR A 357 4.03 17.06 5.31
C THR A 357 3.13 16.03 5.97
N ILE A 358 3.44 15.69 7.23
CA ILE A 358 2.57 14.83 8.05
C ILE A 358 1.16 15.44 8.20
N VAL A 359 1.04 16.77 8.15
CA VAL A 359 -0.26 17.47 8.25
C VAL A 359 -1.13 17.16 7.04
N ASP A 360 -0.55 17.19 5.84
CA ASP A 360 -1.25 16.88 4.58
C ASP A 360 -1.70 15.42 4.56
N ILE A 361 -0.81 14.50 4.97
CA ILE A 361 -1.12 13.06 5.09
C ILE A 361 -2.26 12.85 6.10
N LYS A 362 -2.19 13.47 7.28
CA LYS A 362 -3.29 13.37 8.27
C LYS A 362 -4.58 14.01 7.77
N GLY A 363 -4.50 15.07 6.96
CA GLY A 363 -5.64 15.66 6.27
C GLY A 363 -6.33 14.68 5.31
N ALA A 364 -5.56 13.96 4.49
CA ALA A 364 -6.07 12.92 3.61
C ALA A 364 -6.64 11.73 4.38
N LEU A 365 -5.96 11.29 5.45
CA LEU A 365 -6.43 10.19 6.31
C LEU A 365 -7.79 10.46 6.96
N LYS A 366 -8.11 11.72 7.30
CA LYS A 366 -9.43 12.10 7.86
C LYS A 366 -10.61 11.81 6.93
N LYS A 367 -10.37 11.69 5.63
CA LYS A 367 -11.41 11.28 4.67
C LYS A 367 -11.73 9.79 4.74
N ARG A 368 -10.84 8.97 5.31
CA ARG A 368 -10.94 7.51 5.36
C ARG A 368 -11.09 6.95 6.78
N PHE A 369 -10.54 7.64 7.78
CA PHE A 369 -10.42 7.17 9.16
C PHE A 369 -10.86 8.21 10.17
N ARG A 370 -11.39 7.75 11.30
CA ARG A 370 -11.70 8.62 12.43
C ARG A 370 -10.44 9.15 13.11
N ASN A 371 -10.52 10.30 13.76
CA ASN A 371 -9.36 10.93 14.42
C ASN A 371 -8.69 10.01 15.46
N GLU A 372 -9.44 9.20 16.20
CA GLU A 372 -8.91 8.23 17.16
C GLU A 372 -8.05 7.14 16.48
N GLN A 373 -8.47 6.68 15.30
CA GLN A 373 -7.74 5.68 14.51
C GLN A 373 -6.46 6.26 13.93
N ILE A 374 -6.50 7.50 13.45
CA ILE A 374 -5.32 8.22 12.99
C ILE A 374 -4.31 8.39 14.13
N GLY A 375 -4.80 8.60 15.36
CA GLY A 375 -3.95 8.64 16.56
C GLY A 375 -3.17 7.34 16.80
N ARG A 376 -3.76 6.17 16.49
CA ARG A 376 -3.13 4.85 16.64
C ARG A 376 -2.04 4.57 15.60
N LEU A 377 -2.10 5.20 14.43
CA LEU A 377 -1.01 5.14 13.43
C LEU A 377 0.27 5.85 13.92
N GLY A 378 0.19 6.58 15.03
CA GLY A 378 1.32 7.27 15.62
C GLY A 378 1.76 8.51 14.84
N ASN A 379 3.07 8.81 14.96
CA ASN A 379 3.68 9.98 14.31
C ASN A 379 4.86 9.64 13.41
N LEU A 380 5.19 8.36 13.26
CA LEU A 380 6.29 7.91 12.42
C LEU A 380 5.79 7.65 11.00
N PHE A 381 5.61 8.73 10.25
CA PHE A 381 5.21 8.67 8.86
C PHE A 381 6.43 8.80 7.94
N MET A 382 6.63 7.79 7.10
CA MET A 382 7.61 7.78 6.03
C MET A 382 6.90 8.12 4.72
N ILE A 383 7.05 9.38 4.27
CA ILE A 383 6.36 9.89 3.08
C ILE A 383 7.29 9.66 1.89
N TYR A 384 6.84 8.84 0.96
CA TYR A 384 7.56 8.54 -0.28
C TYR A 384 7.29 9.67 -1.30
N PRO A 385 8.29 10.42 -1.72
CA PRO A 385 8.12 11.36 -2.83
C PRO A 385 7.92 10.58 -4.14
N SER A 386 7.38 11.23 -5.16
CA SER A 386 7.45 10.70 -6.53
C SER A 386 8.90 10.69 -7.01
N PHE A 387 9.17 9.95 -8.07
CA PHE A 387 10.54 9.87 -8.62
C PHE A 387 10.85 11.07 -9.51
N SER A 388 12.09 11.59 -9.39
CA SER A 388 12.65 12.57 -10.33
C SER A 388 13.00 11.91 -11.66
N GLU A 389 13.21 12.72 -12.70
CA GLU A 389 13.69 12.24 -14.01
C GLU A 389 15.00 11.45 -13.87
N GLU A 390 15.95 11.96 -13.07
CA GLU A 390 17.22 11.28 -12.79
C GLU A 390 17.00 9.91 -12.10
N SER A 391 16.06 9.85 -11.14
CA SER A 391 15.71 8.61 -10.46
C SER A 391 15.14 7.59 -11.43
N PHE A 392 14.23 7.99 -12.31
CA PHE A 392 13.68 7.10 -13.34
C PHE A 392 14.76 6.56 -14.29
N LYS A 393 15.66 7.41 -14.76
CA LYS A 393 16.80 7.00 -15.62
C LYS A 393 17.71 6.01 -14.91
N LYS A 394 18.03 6.23 -13.63
CA LYS A 394 18.81 5.28 -12.82
C LYS A 394 18.10 3.95 -12.63
N ILE A 395 16.78 3.95 -12.37
CA ILE A 395 15.99 2.74 -12.22
C ILE A 395 15.98 1.92 -13.52
N ILE A 396 15.80 2.58 -14.68
CA ILE A 396 15.90 1.92 -15.98
C ILE A 396 17.28 1.27 -16.14
N GLY A 397 18.36 2.00 -15.84
CA GLY A 397 19.73 1.48 -15.89
C GLY A 397 19.95 0.27 -14.99
N LEU A 398 19.43 0.29 -13.76
CA LEU A 398 19.50 -0.85 -12.84
C LEU A 398 18.76 -2.08 -13.36
N LEU A 399 17.56 -1.91 -13.93
CA LEU A 399 16.77 -3.01 -14.48
C LEU A 399 17.46 -3.64 -15.69
N LEU A 400 18.01 -2.81 -16.58
CA LEU A 400 18.78 -3.27 -17.73
C LEU A 400 20.07 -3.99 -17.32
N SER A 401 20.81 -3.44 -16.35
CA SER A 401 22.04 -4.06 -15.82
C SER A 401 21.76 -5.40 -15.13
N LYS A 402 20.65 -5.47 -14.36
CA LYS A 402 20.21 -6.72 -13.71
C LYS A 402 19.86 -7.79 -14.75
N TYR A 403 19.19 -7.38 -15.82
CA TYR A 403 18.88 -8.30 -16.92
C TYR A 403 20.13 -8.78 -17.65
N ALA A 404 21.03 -7.86 -18.02
CA ALA A 404 22.31 -8.20 -18.66
C ALA A 404 23.13 -9.18 -17.80
N LYS A 405 23.23 -8.91 -16.49
CA LYS A 405 23.90 -9.83 -15.56
C LYS A 405 23.24 -11.20 -15.52
N THR A 406 21.91 -11.27 -15.49
CA THR A 406 21.19 -12.56 -15.46
C THR A 406 21.47 -13.38 -16.73
N VAL A 407 21.53 -12.75 -17.89
CA VAL A 407 21.84 -13.43 -19.16
C VAL A 407 23.30 -13.87 -19.18
N LYS A 408 24.22 -13.03 -18.74
CA LYS A 408 25.64 -13.37 -18.63
C LYS A 408 25.88 -14.54 -17.68
N ASP A 409 25.30 -14.54 -16.50
CA ASP A 409 25.45 -15.60 -15.48
C ASP A 409 24.86 -16.94 -15.96
N LYS A 410 23.79 -16.92 -16.77
CA LYS A 410 23.14 -18.15 -17.26
C LYS A 410 23.67 -18.68 -18.58
N TRP A 411 24.03 -17.79 -19.50
CA TRP A 411 24.35 -18.17 -20.89
C TRP A 411 25.73 -17.70 -21.36
N GLY A 412 26.46 -16.93 -20.52
CA GLY A 412 27.79 -16.42 -20.87
C GLY A 412 27.78 -15.26 -21.89
N ILE A 413 26.61 -14.74 -22.26
CA ILE A 413 26.45 -13.70 -23.27
C ILE A 413 26.43 -12.32 -22.59
N ASP A 414 27.29 -11.41 -23.03
CA ASP A 414 27.30 -10.03 -22.63
C ASP A 414 26.21 -9.24 -23.38
N ILE A 415 25.44 -8.42 -22.67
CA ILE A 415 24.43 -7.51 -23.27
C ILE A 415 24.81 -6.07 -23.00
N GLU A 416 24.87 -5.27 -24.06
CA GLU A 416 25.00 -3.82 -23.99
C GLU A 416 23.73 -3.14 -24.51
N PHE A 417 23.35 -2.04 -23.86
CA PHE A 417 22.22 -1.21 -24.25
C PHE A 417 22.72 0.18 -24.63
N ASP A 418 22.43 0.60 -25.85
CA ASP A 418 22.65 1.97 -26.29
C ASP A 418 21.74 2.95 -25.55
N GLU A 419 22.11 4.24 -25.56
CA GLU A 419 21.30 5.31 -24.92
C GLU A 419 19.92 5.40 -25.56
N SER A 420 19.77 5.16 -26.86
CA SER A 420 18.50 5.11 -27.57
C SER A 420 17.48 4.13 -26.95
N ILE A 421 17.95 3.00 -26.41
CA ILE A 421 17.09 2.03 -25.69
C ILE A 421 16.61 2.61 -24.34
N ARG A 422 17.48 3.30 -23.62
CA ARG A 422 17.11 3.93 -22.36
C ARG A 422 16.09 5.05 -22.58
N ASP A 423 16.32 5.87 -23.60
CA ASP A 423 15.44 6.96 -23.97
C ASP A 423 14.06 6.47 -24.40
N ILE A 424 13.99 5.39 -25.16
CA ILE A 424 12.70 4.87 -25.60
C ILE A 424 11.92 4.20 -24.45
N ILE A 425 12.59 3.48 -23.56
CA ILE A 425 11.96 2.95 -22.35
C ILE A 425 11.46 4.09 -21.48
N TYR A 426 12.27 5.15 -21.30
CA TYR A 426 11.86 6.33 -20.54
C TYR A 426 10.61 6.98 -21.15
N LYS A 427 10.61 7.24 -22.44
CA LYS A 427 9.46 7.83 -23.16
C LYS A 427 8.21 6.97 -23.09
N ASP A 428 8.33 5.65 -23.19
CA ASP A 428 7.20 4.71 -23.22
C ASP A 428 6.57 4.47 -21.84
N SER A 429 7.35 4.61 -20.77
CA SER A 429 6.94 4.09 -19.46
C SER A 429 6.89 5.10 -18.32
N VAL A 430 7.48 6.28 -18.46
CA VAL A 430 7.55 7.22 -17.34
C VAL A 430 6.31 8.10 -17.30
N PHE A 431 5.49 7.79 -16.29
CA PHE A 431 4.35 8.59 -15.87
C PHE A 431 4.57 8.96 -14.41
N PRO A 432 4.71 10.25 -14.05
CA PRO A 432 5.08 10.66 -12.69
C PRO A 432 4.16 10.09 -11.59
N THR A 433 2.89 9.88 -11.91
CA THR A 433 1.87 9.39 -10.99
C THR A 433 1.82 7.86 -10.85
N HIS A 434 2.54 7.10 -11.71
CA HIS A 434 2.40 5.65 -11.80
C HIS A 434 3.56 4.84 -11.20
N GLY A 435 4.56 5.47 -10.63
CA GLY A 435 5.72 4.81 -10.04
C GLY A 435 6.53 3.96 -11.05
N THR A 436 7.10 2.85 -10.60
CA THR A 436 8.04 2.04 -11.40
C THR A 436 7.40 0.86 -12.15
N ARG A 437 6.14 0.53 -11.91
CA ARG A 437 5.48 -0.63 -12.55
C ARG A 437 5.45 -0.55 -14.09
N PRO A 438 5.13 0.60 -14.72
CA PRO A 438 5.16 0.71 -16.17
C PRO A 438 6.56 0.47 -16.76
N ILE A 439 7.63 0.90 -16.05
CA ILE A 439 9.02 0.69 -16.50
C ILE A 439 9.35 -0.80 -16.58
N ILE A 440 8.96 -1.57 -15.56
CA ILE A 440 9.19 -3.02 -15.55
C ILE A 440 8.49 -3.68 -16.75
N SER A 441 7.27 -3.24 -17.06
CA SER A 441 6.51 -3.74 -18.20
C SER A 441 7.16 -3.36 -19.54
N SER A 442 7.61 -2.11 -19.71
CA SER A 442 8.29 -1.65 -20.92
C SER A 442 9.63 -2.35 -21.13
N VAL A 443 10.43 -2.54 -20.07
CA VAL A 443 11.67 -3.34 -20.14
C VAL A 443 11.36 -4.79 -20.58
N HIS A 444 10.27 -5.37 -20.08
CA HIS A 444 9.87 -6.71 -20.52
C HIS A 444 9.50 -6.71 -21.99
N GLU A 445 8.68 -5.77 -22.45
CA GLU A 445 8.15 -5.71 -23.80
C GLU A 445 9.22 -5.30 -24.84
N ILE A 446 10.03 -4.29 -24.53
CA ILE A 446 11.03 -3.75 -25.45
C ILE A 446 12.29 -4.61 -25.52
N ILE A 447 12.65 -5.29 -24.42
CA ILE A 447 13.92 -6.02 -24.32
C ILE A 447 13.71 -7.54 -24.22
N LYS A 448 13.00 -8.01 -23.18
CA LYS A 448 12.99 -9.44 -22.86
C LYS A 448 12.26 -10.27 -23.91
N THR A 449 11.18 -9.75 -24.48
CA THR A 449 10.43 -10.45 -25.55
C THR A 449 11.19 -10.54 -26.87
N LYS A 450 12.22 -9.73 -27.08
CA LYS A 450 13.00 -9.72 -28.32
C LYS A 450 14.09 -10.77 -28.34
N LEU A 451 14.61 -11.18 -27.18
CA LEU A 451 15.72 -12.14 -27.10
C LEU A 451 15.40 -13.47 -27.77
N PRO A 452 14.24 -14.12 -27.59
CA PRO A 452 13.90 -15.33 -28.33
C PRO A 452 13.91 -15.13 -29.85
N LEU A 453 13.39 -14.00 -30.33
CA LEU A 453 13.38 -13.69 -31.77
C LEU A 453 14.79 -13.51 -32.35
N VAL A 454 15.72 -12.96 -31.55
CA VAL A 454 17.11 -12.83 -31.93
C VAL A 454 17.74 -14.22 -32.04
N VAL A 455 17.46 -15.10 -31.07
CA VAL A 455 17.97 -16.50 -31.08
C VAL A 455 17.42 -17.26 -32.29
N ASP A 456 16.14 -17.16 -32.58
CA ASP A 456 15.50 -17.80 -33.72
C ASP A 456 16.12 -17.35 -35.07
N ASN A 457 16.42 -16.05 -35.19
CA ASN A 457 17.01 -15.47 -36.41
C ASN A 457 18.51 -15.87 -36.62
N LEU A 458 19.24 -16.17 -35.56
CA LEU A 458 20.64 -16.58 -35.65
C LEU A 458 20.78 -18.01 -36.17
N GLY A 459 19.79 -18.88 -35.99
CA GLY A 459 19.84 -20.30 -36.37
C GLY A 459 20.76 -21.13 -35.49
N GLU A 460 20.59 -22.46 -35.50
CA GLU A 460 21.26 -23.38 -34.57
C GLU A 460 22.80 -23.30 -34.61
N ASN A 461 23.40 -23.02 -35.75
CA ASN A 461 24.87 -23.03 -35.91
C ASN A 461 25.57 -21.76 -35.40
N ASN A 462 24.86 -20.66 -35.23
CA ASN A 462 25.42 -19.36 -34.81
C ASN A 462 25.13 -19.02 -33.37
N VAL A 463 24.10 -19.59 -32.76
CA VAL A 463 23.68 -19.29 -31.37
C VAL A 463 24.78 -19.66 -30.37
N GLU A 464 25.42 -20.80 -30.55
CA GLU A 464 26.50 -21.29 -29.65
C GLU A 464 27.77 -20.44 -29.70
N SER A 465 27.96 -19.64 -30.76
CA SER A 465 29.15 -18.81 -30.96
C SER A 465 28.99 -17.35 -30.51
N VAL A 466 27.79 -16.91 -30.15
CA VAL A 466 27.53 -15.50 -29.75
C VAL A 466 28.07 -15.23 -28.37
N ASP A 467 28.94 -14.24 -28.24
CA ASP A 467 29.52 -13.79 -26.99
C ASP A 467 28.94 -12.43 -26.50
N LYS A 468 28.36 -11.62 -27.42
CA LYS A 468 27.85 -10.29 -27.10
C LYS A 468 26.65 -9.90 -27.97
N LEU A 469 25.67 -9.23 -27.34
CA LEU A 469 24.50 -8.60 -27.97
C LEU A 469 24.49 -7.11 -27.68
N VAL A 470 24.24 -6.29 -28.71
CA VAL A 470 24.10 -4.85 -28.58
C VAL A 470 22.71 -4.44 -29.05
N TYR A 471 21.93 -3.85 -28.13
CA TYR A 471 20.58 -3.37 -28.38
C TYR A 471 20.61 -1.86 -28.66
N SER A 472 19.96 -1.43 -29.75
CA SER A 472 19.74 -0.04 -30.11
C SER A 472 18.32 0.17 -30.62
N TYR A 473 17.83 1.41 -30.62
CA TYR A 473 16.54 1.77 -31.19
C TYR A 473 16.73 2.74 -32.36
N VAL A 474 16.31 2.33 -33.56
CA VAL A 474 16.49 3.11 -34.79
C VAL A 474 15.18 3.16 -35.56
N GLY A 475 14.69 4.37 -35.81
CA GLY A 475 13.38 4.58 -36.42
C GLY A 475 12.25 4.05 -35.51
N GLU A 476 11.52 3.04 -35.97
CA GLU A 476 10.47 2.36 -35.18
C GLU A 476 10.88 0.94 -34.77
N ASN A 477 12.16 0.58 -34.92
CA ASN A 477 12.64 -0.79 -34.72
C ASN A 477 13.64 -0.89 -33.56
N VAL A 478 13.50 -1.96 -32.76
CA VAL A 478 14.59 -2.42 -31.91
C VAL A 478 15.55 -3.22 -32.78
N LYS A 479 16.78 -2.73 -32.92
CA LYS A 479 17.85 -3.39 -33.65
C LYS A 479 18.77 -4.08 -32.64
N VAL A 480 19.02 -5.36 -32.86
CA VAL A 480 19.95 -6.16 -32.05
C VAL A 480 21.06 -6.69 -32.95
N VAL A 481 22.29 -6.32 -32.61
CA VAL A 481 23.50 -6.80 -33.34
C VAL A 481 24.18 -7.85 -32.47
N SER A 482 24.43 -9.01 -33.07
CA SER A 482 25.06 -10.17 -32.42
C SER A 482 26.52 -10.28 -32.84
N TYR A 483 27.42 -10.46 -31.87
CA TYR A 483 28.85 -10.53 -32.06
C TYR A 483 29.38 -11.88 -31.61
N CYS A 484 30.46 -12.33 -32.30
CA CYS A 484 31.32 -13.43 -31.92
C CYS A 484 32.80 -12.99 -32.10
N GLU A 485 33.59 -13.03 -31.04
CA GLU A 485 34.98 -12.56 -31.04
C GLU A 485 35.17 -11.16 -31.68
N GLY A 486 34.19 -10.26 -31.42
CA GLY A 486 34.21 -8.90 -31.97
C GLY A 486 33.78 -8.76 -33.43
N LYS A 487 33.37 -9.83 -34.11
CA LYS A 487 32.81 -9.79 -35.48
C LYS A 487 31.30 -9.91 -35.43
N ILE A 488 30.60 -9.17 -36.29
CA ILE A 488 29.14 -9.27 -36.43
C ILE A 488 28.79 -10.61 -37.08
N VAL A 489 27.98 -11.39 -36.39
CA VAL A 489 27.45 -12.68 -36.85
C VAL A 489 25.97 -12.64 -37.21
N GLY A 490 25.27 -11.60 -36.80
CA GLY A 490 23.87 -11.40 -37.15
C GLY A 490 23.34 -9.99 -36.78
N GLU A 491 22.36 -9.55 -37.53
CA GLU A 491 21.55 -8.35 -37.22
C GLU A 491 20.07 -8.72 -37.25
N THR A 492 19.32 -8.32 -36.24
CA THR A 492 17.89 -8.54 -36.18
C THR A 492 17.20 -7.21 -35.92
N GLU A 493 16.26 -6.84 -36.78
CA GLU A 493 15.42 -5.64 -36.60
C GLU A 493 13.98 -6.07 -36.33
N ILE A 494 13.42 -5.58 -35.23
CA ILE A 494 12.08 -5.96 -34.77
C ILE A 494 11.28 -4.70 -34.55
N LYS A 495 10.17 -4.57 -35.25
CA LYS A 495 9.27 -3.43 -35.08
C LYS A 495 8.75 -3.35 -33.64
N GLN A 496 8.82 -2.15 -33.06
CA GLN A 496 8.33 -1.86 -31.73
C GLN A 496 7.25 -0.77 -31.79
N ASN A 497 6.03 -1.16 -31.53
CA ASN A 497 4.93 -0.21 -31.35
C ASN A 497 4.97 0.33 -29.93
N LEU A 498 5.16 1.62 -29.77
CA LEU A 498 5.15 2.26 -28.46
C LEU A 498 3.73 2.51 -28.01
N ARG A 499 3.47 2.29 -26.73
CA ARG A 499 2.14 2.55 -26.12
C ARG A 499 1.77 4.03 -26.22
N ILE A 500 2.76 4.89 -26.04
CA ILE A 500 2.60 6.35 -26.07
C ILE A 500 2.21 6.86 -27.46
N ASP A 501 2.78 6.32 -28.52
CA ASP A 501 2.48 6.79 -29.88
C ASP A 501 1.03 6.49 -30.27
N ASN A 502 0.47 5.38 -29.80
CA ASN A 502 -0.94 5.03 -30.01
C ASN A 502 -1.92 5.94 -29.25
N HIS A 503 -1.46 6.68 -28.24
CA HIS A 503 -2.31 7.57 -27.43
C HIS A 503 -2.08 9.06 -27.73
N ARG A 504 -0.95 9.42 -28.38
CA ARG A 504 -0.56 10.82 -28.68
C ARG A 504 -0.71 11.22 -30.15
N THR A 505 -1.03 10.30 -31.03
CA THR A 505 -1.25 10.64 -32.43
C THR A 505 -2.67 11.15 -32.65
N ILE A 506 -2.79 12.44 -32.92
CA ILE A 506 -4.01 13.00 -33.50
C ILE A 506 -3.87 12.83 -35.02
N GLU A 507 -4.62 11.90 -35.61
CA GLU A 507 -4.63 11.66 -37.06
C GLU A 507 -5.31 12.82 -37.81
N ASP A 508 -6.17 13.59 -37.12
CA ASP A 508 -6.93 14.70 -37.71
C ASP A 508 -6.19 16.02 -37.54
N LYS A 509 -5.68 16.52 -38.67
CA LYS A 509 -4.99 17.84 -38.75
C LYS A 509 -5.89 19.03 -38.38
N GLU A 510 -7.19 18.92 -38.58
CA GLU A 510 -8.16 19.96 -38.21
C GLU A 510 -8.28 20.03 -36.67
N GLN A 511 -8.37 18.87 -36.04
CA GLN A 511 -8.40 18.78 -34.58
C GLN A 511 -7.07 19.27 -33.98
N GLN A 512 -5.94 18.91 -34.59
CA GLN A 512 -4.61 19.38 -34.17
C GLN A 512 -4.51 20.90 -34.22
N ALA A 513 -4.99 21.54 -35.32
CA ALA A 513 -5.00 22.98 -35.46
C ALA A 513 -5.89 23.67 -34.44
N LEU A 514 -7.07 23.07 -34.12
CA LEU A 514 -7.98 23.58 -33.12
C LEU A 514 -7.29 23.62 -31.74
N ILE A 515 -6.69 22.50 -31.33
CA ILE A 515 -6.02 22.38 -30.02
C ILE A 515 -4.81 23.30 -29.95
N ALA A 516 -4.03 23.42 -31.04
CA ALA A 516 -2.89 24.31 -31.10
C ALA A 516 -3.27 25.78 -30.87
N VAL A 517 -4.40 26.23 -31.44
CA VAL A 517 -4.95 27.58 -31.21
C VAL A 517 -5.36 27.77 -29.77
N HIS A 518 -6.04 26.77 -29.19
CA HIS A 518 -6.51 26.78 -27.80
C HIS A 518 -5.34 26.90 -26.82
N GLU A 519 -4.38 25.97 -26.86
CA GLU A 519 -3.25 25.92 -25.93
C GLU A 519 -2.29 27.13 -26.08
N SER A 520 -2.12 27.64 -27.31
CA SER A 520 -1.34 28.85 -27.52
C SER A 520 -2.03 30.11 -26.97
N GLY A 521 -3.36 30.09 -26.82
CA GLY A 521 -4.10 31.16 -26.13
C GLY A 521 -3.74 31.22 -24.65
N HIS A 522 -3.69 30.07 -23.96
CA HIS A 522 -3.21 29.96 -22.58
C HIS A 522 -1.76 30.45 -22.45
N PHE A 523 -0.88 29.98 -23.35
CA PHE A 523 0.53 30.33 -23.37
C PHE A 523 0.76 31.87 -23.47
N VAL A 524 0.10 32.54 -24.40
CA VAL A 524 0.24 33.97 -24.55
C VAL A 524 -0.22 34.75 -23.32
N MET A 525 -1.34 34.36 -22.77
CA MET A 525 -1.85 34.96 -21.53
C MET A 525 -0.92 34.74 -20.34
N TYR A 526 -0.37 33.52 -20.19
CA TYR A 526 0.61 33.23 -19.14
C TYR A 526 1.88 34.10 -19.31
N ALA A 527 2.48 34.12 -20.50
CA ALA A 527 3.66 34.90 -20.77
C ALA A 527 3.45 36.41 -20.52
N LYS A 528 2.28 36.94 -20.88
CA LYS A 528 1.94 38.36 -20.66
C LYS A 528 1.79 38.69 -19.18
N LEU A 529 1.08 37.87 -18.41
CA LEU A 529 0.67 38.19 -17.05
C LEU A 529 1.76 37.88 -16.01
N HIS A 530 2.59 36.89 -16.29
CA HIS A 530 3.65 36.45 -15.38
C HIS A 530 5.06 36.87 -15.81
N GLY A 531 5.26 37.37 -17.05
CA GLY A 531 6.58 37.77 -17.55
C GLY A 531 7.58 36.64 -17.75
N LYS A 532 7.14 35.38 -17.60
CA LYS A 532 7.95 34.17 -17.71
C LYS A 532 7.28 33.12 -18.59
N MET A 533 8.07 32.10 -18.98
CA MET A 533 7.59 31.04 -19.85
C MET A 533 7.06 29.88 -19.02
N PRO A 534 5.96 29.22 -19.46
CA PRO A 534 5.54 27.96 -18.86
C PRO A 534 6.57 26.86 -19.12
N GLU A 535 6.56 25.82 -18.34
CA GLU A 535 7.49 24.68 -18.51
C GLU A 535 7.22 23.88 -19.79
N LYS A 536 5.95 23.74 -20.16
CA LYS A 536 5.56 22.97 -21.33
C LYS A 536 4.24 23.44 -21.92
N VAL A 537 4.14 23.45 -23.25
CA VAL A 537 2.89 23.67 -24.00
C VAL A 537 2.76 22.54 -25.01
N CYS A 538 1.68 21.77 -24.95
CA CYS A 538 1.45 20.61 -25.83
C CYS A 538 0.04 20.66 -26.41
N SER A 539 -0.08 20.25 -27.67
CA SER A 539 -1.37 20.02 -28.35
C SER A 539 -1.76 18.56 -28.41
N THR A 540 -1.10 17.70 -27.60
CA THR A 540 -1.41 16.29 -27.43
C THR A 540 -1.30 15.91 -25.97
N THR A 541 -2.15 15.00 -25.50
CA THR A 541 -2.14 14.49 -24.12
C THR A 541 -2.49 13.02 -24.09
N VAL A 542 -2.11 12.33 -23.02
CA VAL A 542 -2.51 10.94 -22.74
C VAL A 542 -3.95 10.87 -22.21
N GLN A 543 -4.51 11.98 -21.74
CA GLN A 543 -5.90 12.03 -21.25
C GLN A 543 -6.90 12.01 -22.39
N LYS A 544 -7.85 11.09 -22.35
CA LYS A 544 -8.89 10.96 -23.39
C LYS A 544 -9.86 12.15 -23.48
N GLU A 545 -9.97 12.93 -22.41
CA GLU A 545 -10.97 14.01 -22.29
C GLU A 545 -10.42 15.40 -22.59
N THR A 546 -9.10 15.55 -22.73
CA THR A 546 -8.40 16.83 -23.02
C THR A 546 -7.58 16.69 -24.28
N GLY A 547 -7.61 17.71 -25.14
CA GLY A 547 -6.87 17.69 -26.39
C GLY A 547 -5.40 18.10 -26.26
N GLY A 548 -5.09 18.99 -25.31
CA GLY A 548 -3.76 19.53 -25.05
C GLY A 548 -3.63 20.03 -23.63
N PHE A 549 -2.49 20.64 -23.29
CA PHE A 549 -2.25 21.24 -21.97
C PHE A 549 -1.08 22.23 -21.96
N MET A 550 -1.13 23.13 -21.00
CA MET A 550 -0.01 24.00 -20.61
C MET A 550 0.37 23.71 -19.14
N LEU A 551 1.67 23.49 -18.88
CA LEU A 551 2.21 23.36 -17.52
C LEU A 551 2.82 24.70 -17.09
N LYS A 552 2.34 25.24 -15.97
CA LYS A 552 2.89 26.44 -15.33
C LYS A 552 4.29 26.17 -14.75
N ASP A 553 5.07 27.24 -14.51
CA ASP A 553 6.36 27.13 -13.81
C ASP A 553 6.18 26.82 -12.31
N ASP A 554 7.16 26.11 -11.71
CA ASP A 554 7.12 25.59 -10.34
C ASP A 554 6.93 26.64 -9.24
N ASP A 555 7.36 27.88 -9.48
CA ASP A 555 7.33 28.94 -8.47
C ASP A 555 5.90 29.41 -8.10
N ASP A 556 4.89 29.00 -8.88
CA ASP A 556 3.51 29.43 -8.68
C ASP A 556 2.72 28.57 -7.66
N PHE A 557 3.29 27.48 -7.12
CA PHE A 557 2.52 26.53 -6.31
C PHE A 557 2.43 26.84 -4.80
N ASP A 558 3.33 27.64 -4.22
CA ASP A 558 3.37 27.92 -2.77
C ASP A 558 3.01 29.36 -2.40
N LYS A 559 2.35 30.08 -3.30
CA LYS A 559 2.11 31.52 -3.17
C LYS A 559 0.84 31.81 -2.36
N ILE A 560 0.93 32.80 -1.47
CA ILE A 560 -0.27 33.44 -0.93
C ILE A 560 -0.87 34.29 -2.06
N TYR A 561 -2.08 33.95 -2.49
CA TYR A 561 -2.74 34.61 -3.62
C TYR A 561 -3.28 35.98 -3.24
N SER A 562 -2.86 37.00 -3.96
CA SER A 562 -3.52 38.30 -3.97
C SER A 562 -4.78 38.26 -4.86
N ARG A 563 -5.61 39.30 -4.78
CA ARG A 563 -6.73 39.46 -5.73
C ARG A 563 -6.27 39.50 -7.17
N GLU A 564 -5.14 40.12 -7.45
CA GLU A 564 -4.54 40.24 -8.78
C GLU A 564 -4.06 38.87 -9.29
N ASP A 565 -3.41 38.06 -8.44
CA ASP A 565 -3.00 36.69 -8.78
C ASP A 565 -4.20 35.84 -9.17
N CYS A 566 -5.31 35.88 -8.39
CA CYS A 566 -6.52 35.17 -8.72
C CYS A 566 -7.12 35.59 -10.06
N LEU A 567 -7.16 36.91 -10.34
CA LEU A 567 -7.65 37.44 -11.62
C LEU A 567 -6.74 37.01 -12.79
N ASN A 568 -5.44 37.00 -12.59
CA ASN A 568 -4.47 36.58 -13.62
C ASN A 568 -4.62 35.08 -13.91
N ASP A 569 -4.80 34.23 -12.90
CA ASP A 569 -5.09 32.82 -13.10
C ASP A 569 -6.39 32.57 -13.86
N ILE A 570 -7.44 33.34 -13.58
CA ILE A 570 -8.71 33.28 -14.32
C ILE A 570 -8.49 33.67 -15.79
N LYS A 571 -7.74 34.75 -16.08
CA LYS A 571 -7.45 35.20 -17.43
C LYS A 571 -6.61 34.17 -18.21
N VAL A 572 -5.58 33.59 -17.59
CA VAL A 572 -4.82 32.50 -18.20
C VAL A 572 -5.71 31.33 -18.55
N THR A 573 -6.58 30.90 -17.59
CA THR A 573 -7.52 29.80 -17.79
C THR A 573 -8.53 30.08 -18.92
N LEU A 574 -8.95 31.34 -19.12
CA LEU A 574 -9.86 31.74 -20.20
C LEU A 574 -9.16 31.94 -21.55
N GLY A 575 -7.82 31.84 -21.58
CA GLY A 575 -7.01 32.07 -22.78
C GLY A 575 -7.40 31.18 -23.95
N GLY A 576 -7.58 29.88 -23.73
CA GLY A 576 -7.99 28.94 -24.75
C GLY A 576 -9.39 29.19 -25.31
N TYR A 577 -10.37 29.41 -24.41
CA TYR A 577 -11.75 29.74 -24.79
C TYR A 577 -11.83 30.98 -25.70
N VAL A 578 -11.11 32.06 -25.35
CA VAL A 578 -11.13 33.30 -26.12
C VAL A 578 -10.36 33.13 -27.42
N ALA A 579 -9.27 32.38 -27.42
CA ALA A 579 -8.50 32.09 -28.63
C ALA A 579 -9.36 31.35 -29.67
N GLU A 580 -10.12 30.32 -29.29
CA GLU A 580 -11.06 29.66 -30.19
C GLU A 580 -12.11 30.67 -30.77
N LYS A 581 -12.68 31.50 -29.90
CA LYS A 581 -13.67 32.53 -30.30
C LYS A 581 -13.12 33.46 -31.36
N LEU A 582 -11.89 33.97 -31.15
CA LEU A 582 -11.27 34.94 -32.07
C LEU A 582 -10.78 34.30 -33.36
N ALA A 583 -10.29 33.06 -33.32
CA ALA A 583 -9.76 32.38 -34.49
C ALA A 583 -10.87 31.80 -35.39
N PHE A 584 -11.90 31.18 -34.79
CA PHE A 584 -12.92 30.41 -35.53
C PHE A 584 -14.32 31.06 -35.55
N GLY A 585 -14.50 32.11 -34.74
CA GLY A 585 -15.78 32.81 -34.60
C GLY A 585 -16.73 32.16 -33.61
N GLU A 586 -17.76 32.89 -33.20
CA GLU A 586 -18.73 32.53 -32.13
C GLU A 586 -19.37 31.16 -32.34
N ASN A 587 -19.74 30.84 -33.57
CA ASN A 587 -20.50 29.63 -33.91
C ASN A 587 -19.66 28.37 -34.07
N ARG A 588 -18.32 28.48 -34.09
CA ARG A 588 -17.39 27.34 -34.27
C ARG A 588 -16.53 27.08 -33.05
N ARG A 589 -16.86 27.70 -31.89
CA ARG A 589 -16.27 27.32 -30.61
C ARG A 589 -16.68 25.88 -30.27
N THR A 590 -15.81 25.19 -29.58
CA THR A 590 -16.02 23.79 -29.28
C THR A 590 -16.34 23.55 -27.80
N SER A 591 -16.78 22.33 -27.49
CA SER A 591 -16.93 21.88 -26.10
C SER A 591 -15.59 21.68 -25.40
N GLY A 592 -14.46 21.76 -26.10
CA GLY A 592 -13.11 21.62 -25.52
C GLY A 592 -12.80 22.65 -24.43
N ALA A 593 -13.41 23.83 -24.51
CA ALA A 593 -13.26 24.89 -23.50
C ALA A 593 -14.17 24.73 -22.25
N GLU A 594 -14.95 23.65 -22.14
CA GLU A 594 -15.85 23.43 -20.98
C GLU A 594 -15.06 23.37 -19.67
N SER A 595 -13.94 22.65 -19.64
CA SER A 595 -13.11 22.49 -18.45
C SER A 595 -12.54 23.83 -17.97
N ASP A 596 -12.19 24.73 -18.90
CA ASP A 596 -11.61 26.05 -18.61
C ASP A 596 -12.67 26.98 -18.05
N LEU A 597 -13.85 27.03 -18.65
CA LEU A 597 -14.97 27.80 -18.13
C LEU A 597 -15.36 27.37 -16.72
N ARG A 598 -15.36 26.08 -16.47
CA ARG A 598 -15.63 25.51 -15.15
C ARG A 598 -14.54 25.90 -14.15
N LYS A 599 -13.26 25.72 -14.49
CA LYS A 599 -12.11 26.11 -13.64
C LYS A 599 -12.13 27.61 -13.33
N ALA A 600 -12.33 28.45 -14.33
CA ALA A 600 -12.43 29.89 -14.16
C ALA A 600 -13.58 30.30 -13.22
N THR A 601 -14.74 29.65 -13.36
CA THR A 601 -15.91 29.90 -12.49
C THR A 601 -15.64 29.46 -11.06
N VAL A 602 -15.03 28.31 -10.85
CA VAL A 602 -14.63 27.80 -9.53
C VAL A 602 -13.61 28.73 -8.88
N ALA A 603 -12.58 29.17 -9.64
CA ALA A 603 -11.57 30.12 -9.15
C ALA A 603 -12.17 31.46 -8.75
N ALA A 604 -13.08 32.04 -9.56
CA ALA A 604 -13.78 33.27 -9.23
C ALA A 604 -14.69 33.11 -7.99
N SER A 605 -15.34 31.95 -7.87
CA SER A 605 -16.15 31.60 -6.69
C SER A 605 -15.29 31.49 -5.44
N ALA A 606 -14.14 30.80 -5.51
CA ALA A 606 -13.20 30.63 -4.40
C ALA A 606 -12.61 31.99 -3.98
N MET A 607 -12.22 32.83 -4.94
CA MET A 607 -11.73 34.19 -4.68
C MET A 607 -12.68 34.98 -3.83
N ILE A 608 -14.00 34.94 -4.12
CA ILE A 608 -15.01 35.71 -3.38
C ILE A 608 -15.37 35.00 -2.07
N ARG A 609 -15.71 33.70 -2.15
CA ARG A 609 -16.33 32.96 -1.03
C ARG A 609 -15.35 32.44 0.00
N ASN A 610 -14.17 32.01 -0.44
CA ASN A 610 -13.18 31.36 0.45
C ASN A 610 -12.11 32.34 0.91
N TYR A 611 -11.66 33.24 0.00
CA TYR A 611 -10.53 34.12 0.28
C TYR A 611 -10.95 35.52 0.70
N GLY A 612 -12.24 35.88 0.56
CA GLY A 612 -12.73 37.21 0.91
C GLY A 612 -12.18 38.33 0.00
N LEU A 613 -11.73 38.00 -1.19
CA LEU A 613 -11.11 38.93 -2.17
C LEU A 613 -12.12 39.50 -3.15
N GLY A 614 -13.43 39.43 -2.85
CA GLY A 614 -14.47 40.11 -3.59
C GLY A 614 -14.50 41.63 -3.32
N THR A 615 -15.38 42.35 -4.02
CA THR A 615 -15.61 43.78 -3.80
C THR A 615 -16.39 44.06 -2.52
N ARG A 616 -17.07 43.06 -2.01
CA ARG A 616 -17.87 43.08 -0.76
C ARG A 616 -17.44 41.95 0.15
N PRO A 617 -16.41 42.16 0.98
CA PRO A 617 -15.88 41.09 1.85
C PRO A 617 -16.89 40.59 2.88
N GLU A 618 -17.90 41.41 3.24
CA GLU A 618 -19.00 41.04 4.14
C GLU A 618 -19.94 39.97 3.54
N VAL A 619 -19.85 39.70 2.22
CA VAL A 619 -20.68 38.71 1.53
C VAL A 619 -19.98 37.38 1.41
N THR A 620 -18.86 37.18 2.10
CA THR A 620 -18.14 35.91 2.13
C THR A 620 -19.06 34.83 2.65
N THR A 621 -19.68 34.07 1.75
CA THR A 621 -20.55 32.97 2.15
C THR A 621 -19.72 31.71 2.20
N TYR A 622 -19.44 31.25 3.39
CA TYR A 622 -18.91 29.93 3.61
C TYR A 622 -19.80 28.90 2.89
N MET A 623 -19.25 28.14 1.97
CA MET A 623 -19.87 26.90 1.53
C MET A 623 -19.71 25.87 2.65
N LEU A 624 -20.50 26.00 3.68
CA LEU A 624 -20.76 24.87 4.58
C LEU A 624 -21.67 23.94 3.81
N SER A 625 -21.21 22.72 3.58
CA SER A 625 -22.08 21.65 3.11
C SER A 625 -23.29 21.62 4.04
N GLU A 626 -24.49 21.49 3.49
CA GLU A 626 -25.75 21.47 4.24
C GLU A 626 -25.78 20.43 5.38
N GLN A 627 -24.85 19.46 5.35
CA GLN A 627 -24.74 18.37 6.32
C GLN A 627 -23.87 18.67 7.56
N SER A 628 -23.05 19.70 7.59
CA SER A 628 -22.04 19.88 8.65
C SER A 628 -22.33 21.02 9.65
N ASN A 629 -23.43 21.73 9.55
CA ASN A 629 -23.69 22.84 10.48
C ASN A 629 -25.15 22.99 10.91
N PRO A 630 -25.58 22.40 12.06
CA PRO A 630 -26.94 22.55 12.61
C PRO A 630 -27.29 23.99 13.06
N GLY A 631 -26.30 24.89 13.06
CA GLY A 631 -26.46 26.31 13.41
C GLY A 631 -26.06 27.27 12.32
N GLY A 632 -25.96 26.78 11.06
CA GLY A 632 -25.48 27.56 9.92
C GLY A 632 -26.22 28.87 9.72
N LEU A 633 -25.48 29.93 9.51
CA LEU A 633 -26.00 31.19 9.00
C LEU A 633 -26.82 30.88 7.75
N LEU A 634 -28.16 31.16 7.83
CA LEU A 634 -29.05 31.10 6.67
C LEU A 634 -28.47 32.00 5.60
N VAL A 635 -27.97 31.43 4.52
CA VAL A 635 -27.50 32.20 3.36
C VAL A 635 -28.71 32.86 2.76
N ASN A 636 -28.82 34.16 2.94
CA ASN A 636 -29.87 34.97 2.32
C ASN A 636 -29.75 34.85 0.80
N ASP A 637 -30.84 34.62 0.09
CA ASP A 637 -30.91 34.54 -1.36
C ASP A 637 -30.31 35.78 -2.04
N ASP A 638 -30.47 36.97 -1.40
CA ASP A 638 -29.90 38.22 -1.89
C ASP A 638 -28.34 38.16 -1.90
N ALA A 639 -27.72 37.62 -0.85
CA ALA A 639 -26.28 37.45 -0.78
C ALA A 639 -25.76 36.44 -1.84
N ARG A 640 -26.51 35.35 -2.05
CA ARG A 640 -26.23 34.37 -3.08
C ARG A 640 -26.29 34.97 -4.48
N ASN A 641 -27.36 35.76 -4.74
CA ASN A 641 -27.55 36.43 -6.02
C ASN A 641 -26.47 37.49 -6.28
N ALA A 642 -26.12 38.30 -5.24
CA ALA A 642 -25.05 39.29 -5.34
C ALA A 642 -23.69 38.63 -5.65
N THR A 643 -23.34 37.53 -4.99
CA THR A 643 -22.12 36.77 -5.24
C THR A 643 -22.10 36.19 -6.65
N ASN A 644 -23.20 35.57 -7.09
CA ASN A 644 -23.29 35.04 -8.45
C ASN A 644 -23.17 36.13 -9.52
N GLN A 645 -23.72 37.33 -9.26
CA GLN A 645 -23.58 38.46 -10.16
C GLN A 645 -22.12 38.97 -10.22
N GLU A 646 -21.44 39.01 -9.06
CA GLU A 646 -20.03 39.41 -9.01
C GLU A 646 -19.15 38.40 -9.76
N ILE A 647 -19.37 37.09 -9.61
CA ILE A 647 -18.68 36.04 -10.37
C ILE A 647 -18.85 36.29 -11.88
N ARG A 648 -20.10 36.54 -12.34
CA ARG A 648 -20.35 36.82 -13.77
C ARG A 648 -19.60 38.05 -14.25
N ASN A 649 -19.60 39.12 -13.46
CA ASN A 649 -18.92 40.35 -13.79
C ASN A 649 -17.40 40.15 -13.91
N ILE A 650 -16.81 39.41 -12.99
CA ILE A 650 -15.39 39.06 -13.02
C ILE A 650 -15.04 38.25 -14.28
N ILE A 651 -15.80 37.20 -14.56
CA ILE A 651 -15.58 36.35 -15.75
C ILE A 651 -15.68 37.20 -17.04
N SER A 652 -16.73 38.02 -17.14
CA SER A 652 -16.93 38.88 -18.32
C SER A 652 -15.78 39.88 -18.49
N ALA A 653 -15.35 40.55 -17.41
CA ALA A 653 -14.24 41.49 -17.46
C ALA A 653 -12.92 40.81 -17.85
N CYS A 654 -12.67 39.60 -17.33
CA CYS A 654 -11.51 38.79 -17.69
C CYS A 654 -11.54 38.41 -19.18
N ILE A 655 -12.68 37.96 -19.71
CA ILE A 655 -12.86 37.66 -21.14
C ILE A 655 -12.52 38.88 -22.00
N GLU A 656 -13.08 40.07 -21.68
CA GLU A 656 -12.80 41.30 -22.44
C GLU A 656 -11.31 41.67 -22.40
N GLU A 657 -10.62 41.45 -21.30
CA GLU A 657 -9.20 41.77 -21.21
C GLU A 657 -8.35 40.76 -22.02
N VAL A 658 -8.71 39.47 -21.99
CA VAL A 658 -8.08 38.42 -22.83
C VAL A 658 -8.31 38.74 -24.31
N GLU A 659 -9.53 39.10 -24.70
CA GLU A 659 -9.85 39.51 -26.09
C GLU A 659 -9.01 40.71 -26.54
N ARG A 660 -8.89 41.74 -25.71
CA ARG A 660 -8.03 42.92 -25.99
C ARG A 660 -6.57 42.50 -26.18
N THR A 661 -6.08 41.58 -25.37
CA THR A 661 -4.70 41.10 -25.44
C THR A 661 -4.43 40.33 -26.72
N LEU A 662 -5.25 39.31 -27.03
CA LEU A 662 -5.05 38.50 -28.22
C LEU A 662 -5.33 39.26 -29.53
N ASN A 663 -6.03 40.39 -29.48
CA ASN A 663 -6.21 41.31 -30.61
C ASN A 663 -5.12 42.38 -30.70
N ASP A 664 -4.29 42.60 -29.68
CA ASP A 664 -3.15 43.51 -29.77
C ASP A 664 -2.16 43.02 -30.84
N VAL A 665 -1.63 43.93 -31.64
CA VAL A 665 -0.83 43.60 -32.83
C VAL A 665 0.39 42.74 -32.51
N ASP A 666 1.07 43.00 -31.38
CA ASP A 666 2.32 42.29 -31.03
C ASP A 666 2.05 40.97 -30.34
N TRP A 667 1.12 40.93 -29.41
CA TRP A 667 0.69 39.70 -28.78
C TRP A 667 0.03 38.71 -29.78
N ARG A 668 -0.67 39.27 -30.79
CA ARG A 668 -1.25 38.45 -31.87
C ARG A 668 -0.19 37.82 -32.78
N LYS A 669 0.96 38.48 -32.99
CA LYS A 669 2.11 37.89 -33.72
C LYS A 669 2.65 36.67 -32.97
N MET A 670 2.86 36.83 -31.66
CA MET A 670 3.29 35.71 -30.79
C MET A 670 2.30 34.58 -30.83
N TRP A 671 1.01 34.85 -30.62
CA TRP A 671 -0.05 33.84 -30.66
C TRP A 671 -0.09 33.08 -31.99
N LYS A 672 -0.05 33.80 -33.12
CA LYS A 672 -0.03 33.17 -34.44
C LYS A 672 1.20 32.27 -34.64
N ALA A 673 2.39 32.73 -34.27
CA ALA A 673 3.62 31.95 -34.40
C ALA A 673 3.57 30.66 -33.53
N ALA A 674 3.10 30.77 -32.27
CA ALA A 674 2.95 29.65 -31.37
C ALA A 674 1.91 28.63 -31.86
N SER A 675 0.74 29.12 -32.35
CA SER A 675 -0.32 28.23 -32.89
C SER A 675 0.15 27.47 -34.13
N GLN A 676 0.84 28.13 -35.04
CA GLN A 676 1.38 27.50 -36.25
C GLN A 676 2.42 26.43 -35.89
N TYR A 677 3.37 26.78 -35.03
CA TYR A 677 4.38 25.82 -34.58
C TYR A 677 3.79 24.59 -33.88
N LEU A 678 2.84 24.84 -32.97
CA LEU A 678 2.21 23.76 -32.17
C LEU A 678 1.32 22.86 -33.03
N SER A 679 0.73 23.37 -34.11
CA SER A 679 -0.06 22.55 -35.04
C SER A 679 0.79 21.57 -35.85
N GLU A 680 2.09 21.86 -36.02
CA GLU A 680 3.01 21.02 -36.77
C GLU A 680 3.88 20.12 -35.89
N ASN A 681 4.22 20.59 -34.66
CA ASN A 681 5.24 19.98 -33.81
C ASN A 681 4.70 19.42 -32.48
N THR A 682 3.41 19.46 -32.22
CA THR A 682 2.72 18.95 -31.01
C THR A 682 3.22 19.48 -29.65
N THR A 683 4.43 20.01 -29.53
CA THR A 683 5.03 20.55 -28.29
C THR A 683 5.91 21.75 -28.61
N ILE A 684 5.82 22.84 -27.83
CA ILE A 684 6.71 23.98 -27.92
C ILE A 684 7.84 23.85 -26.88
N PRO A 685 9.09 23.65 -27.25
CA PRO A 685 10.22 23.63 -26.33
C PRO A 685 10.56 25.03 -25.79
N LYS A 686 11.18 25.11 -24.60
CA LYS A 686 11.42 26.36 -23.86
C LYS A 686 12.15 27.43 -24.69
N HIS A 687 13.18 27.06 -25.42
CA HIS A 687 13.91 28.02 -26.30
C HIS A 687 13.03 28.62 -27.42
N LYS A 688 12.06 27.86 -27.92
CA LYS A 688 11.09 28.37 -28.90
C LYS A 688 10.05 29.28 -28.26
N MET A 689 9.64 29.00 -27.04
CA MET A 689 8.75 29.90 -26.28
C MET A 689 9.42 31.27 -26.09
N GLU A 690 10.71 31.29 -25.71
CA GLU A 690 11.51 32.51 -25.57
C GLU A 690 11.65 33.27 -26.90
N GLU A 691 11.87 32.54 -28.02
CA GLU A 691 11.90 33.13 -29.36
C GLU A 691 10.55 33.79 -29.70
N PHE A 692 9.43 33.14 -29.44
CA PHE A 692 8.11 33.75 -29.68
C PHE A 692 7.85 34.95 -28.78
N TYR A 693 8.26 34.90 -27.52
CA TYR A 693 8.14 36.02 -26.58
C TYR A 693 8.99 37.20 -26.98
N SER A 694 10.11 36.99 -27.65
CA SER A 694 10.95 38.06 -28.18
C SER A 694 10.28 38.86 -29.31
N LEU A 695 9.22 38.34 -29.94
CA LEU A 695 8.40 39.06 -30.91
C LEU A 695 7.61 40.23 -30.29
N VAL A 696 7.44 40.21 -28.97
CA VAL A 696 6.73 41.26 -28.22
C VAL A 696 7.75 42.30 -27.74
N PRO A 697 7.52 43.61 -27.98
CA PRO A 697 8.41 44.68 -27.51
C PRO A 697 8.51 44.73 -25.98
N ASP A 698 9.69 45.06 -25.43
CA ASP A 698 9.96 45.04 -24.00
C ASP A 698 9.07 46.01 -23.19
N ASN A 699 8.66 47.11 -23.76
CA ASN A 699 7.73 48.06 -23.12
C ASN A 699 6.29 47.50 -22.91
N LYS A 700 5.98 46.35 -23.47
CA LYS A 700 4.71 45.62 -23.27
C LYS A 700 4.84 44.41 -22.35
N LYS A 701 6.05 44.07 -21.93
CA LYS A 701 6.35 42.96 -21.04
C LYS A 701 6.21 43.42 -19.59
N VAL A 702 5.77 42.53 -18.73
CA VAL A 702 5.68 42.82 -17.30
C VAL A 702 7.04 42.55 -16.67
N ASP A 703 7.58 43.53 -15.94
CA ASP A 703 8.67 43.29 -15.01
C ASP A 703 8.11 42.54 -13.82
N SER A 704 8.63 41.35 -13.58
CA SER A 704 8.27 40.55 -12.38
C SER A 704 8.84 41.28 -11.15
N ASP A 705 8.00 42.04 -10.44
CA ASP A 705 8.40 42.66 -9.15
C ASP A 705 8.44 41.54 -8.06
N GLU A 706 9.54 40.83 -8.06
CA GLU A 706 9.78 39.64 -7.17
C GLU A 706 9.72 40.01 -5.68
N PHE A 707 9.79 41.30 -5.33
CA PHE A 707 9.86 41.82 -3.97
C PHE A 707 8.78 42.86 -3.65
N PHE A 708 7.66 42.88 -4.35
CA PHE A 708 6.60 43.87 -4.19
C PHE A 708 6.21 44.10 -2.73
N TYR A 709 5.87 43.08 -1.97
CA TYR A 709 5.45 43.23 -0.58
C TYR A 709 6.59 43.70 0.34
N ARG A 710 7.81 43.26 0.10
CA ARG A 710 9.01 43.71 0.84
C ARG A 710 9.34 45.16 0.53
N ASN A 711 9.21 45.56 -0.74
CA ASN A 711 9.41 46.92 -1.15
C ASN A 711 8.33 47.84 -0.60
N ALA A 712 7.06 47.41 -0.60
CA ALA A 712 5.96 48.12 0.03
C ALA A 712 6.18 48.32 1.54
N LEU A 713 6.68 47.31 2.25
CA LEU A 713 7.01 47.38 3.68
C LEU A 713 8.07 48.47 3.94
N ASN A 714 9.07 48.61 3.07
CA ASN A 714 10.12 49.63 3.22
C ASN A 714 9.59 51.07 3.01
N ASN A 715 8.40 51.22 2.43
CA ASN A 715 7.75 52.53 2.18
C ASN A 715 6.66 52.86 3.20
N LEU A 716 6.37 51.96 4.16
CA LEU A 716 5.49 52.24 5.31
C LEU A 716 6.23 53.02 6.38
#